data_239861eae4a2a6f40b46d79afc652384
#
_entry.id   239861eae4a2a6f40b46d79afc652384
#
_cell.length_a   1.000
_cell.length_b   1.000
_cell.length_c   1.000
_cell.angle_alpha   90.00
_cell.angle_beta   90.00
_cell.angle_gamma   90.00
#
_symmetry.space_group_name_H-M   'P 1'
#
loop_
_entity.id
_entity.type
_entity.pdbx_description
1 polymer ?
#
loop_
_entity_poly.entity_id
_entity_poly.type
_entity_poly.pdbx_seq_one_letter_code
_entity_poly.pdbx_strand_id
1 'polypeptide(L)'
;VFSSVILLGGVQASESVDSLYRQLSDVERVQQLLWADYSQSQSPIYERDFAGIYFDKPLQTAVTRANQLIAVQLDDRLNPLLNELHNLPDLYTLASLSRSDLLSTYFHYLKSVSQDRGIDFLVLPPMPDTLNRSALVLRQMQAHDPAFFLAREQLAFEPVRKRKEMAQLLQENLFWVMSTEEQSEVQRKLSRYAERLLDETPVEVRVKRMLRLRHEPRTLKPARPLPNQLGMAMSRASVVPLQREHGVLPLEVDTVCFLTNEPYGATANMLRKYAYVITEYVGINHAKAPIVLDNNAFVPEGLSTEGRQLIFIGEISHAKDLLSQLDAALLYSLESDIYNYLIPQQLFGATEATGKLPYDFPELAGFSNEPVAGKLKLGYAHPEMSGLDKEARDKIEAIVGEAIQTGSTPGAQLAIAVDGSIVLDEAYGFLTYDSLLPVDRSTLYDLASVTKVSATLLAVMKLYEQGKIHLDSSLSHYLPAYQESNKSDITIRALLAHNAGLRPYVPFWQKALSADRLEAFYYETEADLLSDKRSYGIRPTPVLIDSLKNWIVQSRLLNYDSVPHYSYSDIGFMVLHQVVEAVSGESMESFLTKHFYQPLGLTRLAFNPLEKGFDLFEIAPTEYDYYFRDELVWGVVHDRNAAVFGGVAGHAGLFANAHELLVVLQTLLQGGSYAEQQLLSPTTIDYFNRRFFPDNRRALGWDKKDDRLGNASRLATEQSFGHTGFTGTMVWADPAYNLIFVFLSNRIHPNADNYQLITRDIRTRIQDVVYEALLAKWMN
;
A
#
# COMPACT_ATOMS: atom_id res chain seq x y z
N VAL A 1 31.27 -55.89 9.46
CA VAL A 1 32.49 -55.09 9.26
C VAL A 1 32.16 -53.64 8.92
N PHE A 2 30.89 -53.24 8.92
CA PHE A 2 30.47 -51.86 8.61
C PHE A 2 29.82 -51.13 9.83
N SER A 3 30.25 -51.48 11.05
CA SER A 3 29.72 -50.88 12.30
C SER A 3 30.47 -49.63 12.75
N SER A 4 31.33 -49.09 11.93
CA SER A 4 32.11 -47.89 12.31
C SER A 4 32.11 -46.83 11.20
N VAL A 5 30.94 -46.54 10.62
CA VAL A 5 30.74 -45.18 10.16
C VAL A 5 30.63 -44.34 11.44
N ILE A 6 31.68 -43.62 11.71
CA ILE A 6 31.84 -42.80 12.89
C ILE A 6 30.55 -41.99 13.07
N LEU A 7 29.76 -42.39 14.06
CA LEU A 7 28.93 -41.44 14.78
C LEU A 7 29.87 -40.32 15.26
N LEU A 8 30.10 -39.30 14.46
CA LEU A 8 30.65 -38.03 14.91
C LEU A 8 29.62 -37.32 15.79
N GLY A 9 28.87 -38.11 16.54
CA GLY A 9 28.07 -37.63 17.67
C GLY A 9 29.03 -37.32 18.80
N GLY A 10 29.44 -36.07 18.88
CA GLY A 10 30.34 -35.57 19.92
C GLY A 10 31.57 -34.80 19.42
N VAL A 11 31.65 -34.45 18.15
CA VAL A 11 32.69 -33.52 17.67
C VAL A 11 32.42 -32.17 18.30
N GLN A 12 33.30 -31.73 19.16
CA GLN A 12 33.24 -30.39 19.74
C GLN A 12 33.33 -29.35 18.59
N ALA A 13 32.59 -28.27 18.69
CA ALA A 13 32.50 -27.19 17.69
C ALA A 13 33.82 -26.50 17.28
N SER A 14 34.96 -27.06 17.66
CA SER A 14 36.32 -26.54 17.44
C SER A 14 37.15 -27.35 16.41
N GLU A 15 36.67 -28.48 15.91
CA GLU A 15 37.43 -29.26 14.89
C GLU A 15 37.33 -28.62 13.51
N SER A 16 38.50 -28.41 12.87
CA SER A 16 38.50 -27.86 11.52
C SER A 16 38.04 -28.90 10.49
N VAL A 17 37.41 -28.44 9.40
CA VAL A 17 36.97 -29.28 8.28
C VAL A 17 38.13 -30.11 7.70
N ASP A 18 39.34 -29.57 7.72
CA ASP A 18 40.53 -30.30 7.29
C ASP A 18 40.92 -31.45 8.21
N SER A 19 40.70 -31.30 9.51
CA SER A 19 40.89 -32.37 10.49
C SER A 19 39.89 -33.51 10.24
N LEU A 20 38.61 -33.13 10.07
CA LEU A 20 37.54 -34.08 9.77
C LEU A 20 37.81 -34.87 8.47
N TYR A 21 38.21 -34.16 7.40
CA TYR A 21 38.54 -34.80 6.13
C TYR A 21 39.66 -35.86 6.26
N ARG A 22 40.70 -35.54 7.05
CA ARG A 22 41.83 -36.45 7.25
C ARG A 22 41.47 -37.69 8.07
N GLN A 23 40.46 -37.62 8.91
CA GLN A 23 39.99 -38.74 9.72
C GLN A 23 39.17 -39.75 8.93
N LEU A 24 38.61 -39.35 7.78
CA LEU A 24 37.80 -40.25 6.93
C LEU A 24 38.69 -41.23 6.14
N SER A 25 38.27 -42.48 6.05
CA SER A 25 38.80 -43.41 5.09
C SER A 25 38.41 -43.06 3.66
N ASP A 26 39.08 -43.59 2.68
CA ASP A 26 38.82 -43.33 1.26
C ASP A 26 37.39 -43.71 0.85
N VAL A 27 36.85 -44.77 1.43
CA VAL A 27 35.44 -45.16 1.23
C VAL A 27 34.50 -44.11 1.78
N GLU A 28 34.73 -43.63 3.01
CA GLU A 28 33.91 -42.61 3.65
C GLU A 28 33.97 -41.28 2.93
N ARG A 29 35.14 -40.89 2.38
CA ARG A 29 35.26 -39.67 1.55
C ARG A 29 34.39 -39.73 0.31
N VAL A 30 34.38 -40.84 -0.41
CA VAL A 30 33.54 -41.04 -1.59
C VAL A 30 32.06 -41.08 -1.20
N GLN A 31 31.72 -41.74 -0.08
CA GLN A 31 30.36 -41.81 0.42
C GLN A 31 29.74 -40.39 0.71
N GLN A 32 30.56 -39.38 1.03
CA GLN A 32 30.07 -38.00 1.20
C GLN A 32 29.48 -37.40 -0.08
N LEU A 33 29.74 -37.99 -1.24
CA LEU A 33 29.21 -37.53 -2.54
C LEU A 33 28.05 -38.40 -3.05
N LEU A 34 27.67 -39.45 -2.28
CA LEU A 34 26.58 -40.34 -2.65
C LEU A 34 25.29 -39.96 -1.94
N TRP A 35 24.21 -39.91 -2.71
CA TRP A 35 22.89 -39.49 -2.25
C TRP A 35 21.84 -40.53 -2.58
N ALA A 36 20.91 -40.80 -1.67
CA ALA A 36 19.79 -41.69 -1.89
C ALA A 36 18.61 -40.96 -2.48
N ASP A 37 18.03 -41.49 -3.56
CA ASP A 37 16.77 -41.05 -4.10
C ASP A 37 15.63 -41.66 -3.29
N TYR A 38 14.98 -40.83 -2.48
CA TYR A 38 13.85 -41.24 -1.64
C TYR A 38 12.52 -41.23 -2.38
N SER A 39 12.40 -40.53 -3.49
CA SER A 39 11.15 -40.33 -4.22
C SER A 39 10.57 -41.63 -4.78
N GLN A 40 11.43 -42.61 -5.06
CA GLN A 40 11.04 -43.89 -5.64
C GLN A 40 11.03 -45.05 -4.63
N SER A 41 11.39 -44.79 -3.38
CA SER A 41 11.55 -45.85 -2.37
C SER A 41 10.25 -46.16 -1.63
N GLN A 42 9.85 -47.44 -1.61
CA GLN A 42 8.80 -47.96 -0.72
C GLN A 42 9.38 -48.63 0.55
N SER A 43 10.69 -48.68 0.68
CA SER A 43 11.41 -49.37 1.76
C SER A 43 12.14 -48.35 2.66
N PRO A 44 12.34 -48.64 3.95
CA PRO A 44 13.15 -47.79 4.82
C PRO A 44 14.60 -47.74 4.31
N ILE A 45 15.07 -46.50 4.04
CA ILE A 45 16.46 -46.24 3.67
C ILE A 45 17.34 -46.50 4.88
N TYR A 46 18.43 -47.29 4.71
CA TYR A 46 19.46 -47.41 5.72
C TYR A 46 20.27 -46.10 5.76
N GLU A 47 19.88 -45.19 6.61
CA GLU A 47 20.31 -43.80 6.71
C GLU A 47 21.82 -43.58 6.94
N ARG A 48 22.54 -44.64 7.29
CA ARG A 48 23.97 -44.57 7.71
C ARG A 48 24.96 -44.49 6.57
N ASP A 49 24.52 -44.81 5.34
CA ASP A 49 25.43 -45.08 4.23
C ASP A 49 25.51 -43.95 3.20
N PHE A 50 24.67 -42.89 3.34
CA PHE A 50 24.60 -41.77 2.39
C PHE A 50 24.86 -40.43 3.06
N ALA A 51 25.49 -39.52 2.31
CA ALA A 51 25.73 -38.15 2.76
C ALA A 51 24.46 -37.32 2.86
N GLY A 52 23.48 -37.60 2.01
CA GLY A 52 22.25 -36.85 1.95
C GLY A 52 21.11 -37.63 1.29
N ILE A 53 19.96 -37.01 1.26
CA ILE A 53 18.72 -37.54 0.70
C ILE A 53 18.22 -36.58 -0.35
N TYR A 54 17.86 -37.09 -1.51
CA TYR A 54 17.30 -36.36 -2.61
C TYR A 54 15.80 -36.66 -2.73
N PHE A 55 15.01 -35.64 -2.98
CA PHE A 55 13.58 -35.72 -3.23
C PHE A 55 13.26 -35.04 -4.55
N ASP A 56 12.59 -35.73 -5.47
CA ASP A 56 12.10 -35.20 -6.75
C ASP A 56 10.64 -34.75 -6.69
N LYS A 57 9.99 -34.86 -5.54
CA LYS A 57 8.60 -34.51 -5.30
C LYS A 57 8.48 -33.60 -4.07
N PRO A 58 7.45 -32.74 -4.02
CA PRO A 58 7.18 -31.94 -2.85
C PRO A 58 7.00 -32.80 -1.59
N LEU A 59 7.63 -32.41 -0.49
CA LEU A 59 7.46 -33.08 0.80
C LEU A 59 6.25 -32.47 1.52
N GLN A 60 5.36 -33.31 2.03
CA GLN A 60 4.19 -32.85 2.78
C GLN A 60 4.50 -32.44 4.24
N THR A 61 5.68 -32.85 4.75
CA THR A 61 6.10 -32.54 6.13
C THR A 61 7.60 -32.22 6.17
N ALA A 62 8.00 -31.35 7.11
CA ALA A 62 9.41 -31.05 7.37
C ALA A 62 10.17 -32.33 7.72
N VAL A 63 11.29 -32.58 7.06
CA VAL A 63 12.16 -33.72 7.34
C VAL A 63 13.18 -33.29 8.37
N THR A 64 13.00 -33.76 9.60
CA THR A 64 13.99 -33.60 10.66
C THR A 64 14.88 -34.83 10.75
N ARG A 65 16.04 -34.80 10.10
CA ARG A 65 17.06 -35.83 10.25
C ARG A 65 18.38 -35.22 10.66
N ALA A 66 18.82 -35.57 11.85
CA ALA A 66 20.12 -35.14 12.32
C ALA A 66 21.20 -35.76 11.42
N ASN A 67 22.18 -34.95 11.01
CA ASN A 67 23.41 -35.36 10.33
C ASN A 67 23.33 -35.78 8.83
N GLN A 68 22.19 -35.56 8.15
CA GLN A 68 22.13 -35.74 6.69
C GLN A 68 21.79 -34.45 5.99
N LEU A 69 22.39 -34.20 4.84
CA LEU A 69 22.08 -33.09 3.96
C LEU A 69 20.80 -33.39 3.16
N ILE A 70 20.02 -32.40 2.89
CA ILE A 70 18.77 -32.53 2.16
C ILE A 70 18.84 -31.70 0.88
N ALA A 71 18.61 -32.32 -0.26
CA ALA A 71 18.42 -31.66 -1.53
C ALA A 71 17.01 -31.95 -2.04
N VAL A 72 16.33 -30.93 -2.50
CA VAL A 72 14.98 -31.03 -3.01
C VAL A 72 14.94 -30.43 -4.41
N GLN A 73 14.35 -31.18 -5.35
CA GLN A 73 14.10 -30.64 -6.69
C GLN A 73 12.92 -29.70 -6.68
N LEU A 74 13.09 -28.54 -7.27
CA LEU A 74 12.01 -27.63 -7.56
C LEU A 74 11.20 -28.18 -8.74
N ASP A 75 9.89 -28.06 -8.66
CA ASP A 75 8.99 -28.23 -9.80
C ASP A 75 8.89 -26.92 -10.60
N ASP A 76 8.08 -26.90 -11.66
CA ASP A 76 7.86 -25.72 -12.49
C ASP A 76 7.21 -24.56 -11.72
N ARG A 77 6.59 -24.83 -10.57
CA ARG A 77 5.98 -23.85 -9.67
C ARG A 77 6.98 -23.26 -8.69
N LEU A 78 8.20 -23.78 -8.66
CA LEU A 78 9.24 -23.42 -7.70
C LEU A 78 8.81 -23.57 -6.23
N ASN A 79 7.89 -24.49 -5.96
CA ASN A 79 7.29 -24.71 -4.65
C ASN A 79 7.43 -26.16 -4.18
N PRO A 80 8.65 -26.62 -3.80
CA PRO A 80 8.88 -28.03 -3.49
C PRO A 80 8.34 -28.49 -2.15
N LEU A 81 8.42 -27.68 -1.11
CA LEU A 81 8.08 -28.01 0.29
C LEU A 81 7.28 -26.92 0.97
N LEU A 82 7.02 -25.86 0.24
CA LEU A 82 6.55 -24.60 0.79
C LEU A 82 5.06 -24.43 0.54
N ASN A 83 4.31 -25.54 0.33
CA ASN A 83 2.85 -25.53 0.12
C ASN A 83 2.07 -24.83 1.25
N GLU A 84 2.69 -24.64 2.41
CA GLU A 84 2.14 -23.84 3.51
C GLU A 84 2.44 -22.33 3.39
N LEU A 85 3.34 -21.95 2.47
CA LEU A 85 3.66 -20.56 2.18
C LEU A 85 2.78 -20.12 1.02
N HIS A 86 1.67 -19.51 1.33
CA HIS A 86 0.79 -18.91 0.33
C HIS A 86 1.56 -17.89 -0.53
N ASN A 87 1.28 -17.85 -1.84
CA ASN A 87 1.72 -16.81 -2.78
C ASN A 87 3.21 -16.80 -3.18
N LEU A 88 3.88 -17.94 -3.24
CA LEU A 88 5.17 -18.00 -3.93
C LEU A 88 4.97 -17.87 -5.45
N PRO A 89 5.75 -17.00 -6.12
CA PRO A 89 5.65 -16.83 -7.57
C PRO A 89 6.12 -18.09 -8.32
N ASP A 90 5.39 -18.45 -9.35
CA ASP A 90 5.77 -19.53 -10.26
C ASP A 90 6.89 -19.08 -11.24
N LEU A 91 7.38 -20.03 -12.03
CA LEU A 91 8.44 -19.75 -13.00
C LEU A 91 7.98 -18.74 -14.08
N TYR A 92 6.70 -18.75 -14.47
CA TYR A 92 6.16 -17.78 -15.41
C TYR A 92 6.21 -16.35 -14.82
N THR A 93 5.75 -16.20 -13.59
CA THR A 93 5.81 -14.92 -12.86
C THR A 93 7.24 -14.41 -12.76
N LEU A 94 8.20 -15.26 -12.35
CA LEU A 94 9.63 -14.89 -12.27
C LEU A 94 10.21 -14.54 -13.64
N ALA A 95 9.91 -15.32 -14.66
CA ALA A 95 10.39 -15.09 -16.03
C ALA A 95 9.81 -13.83 -16.66
N SER A 96 8.62 -13.40 -16.23
CA SER A 96 7.97 -12.18 -16.70
C SER A 96 8.51 -10.91 -16.03
N LEU A 97 9.26 -11.02 -14.93
CA LEU A 97 9.86 -9.87 -14.25
C LEU A 97 10.90 -9.17 -15.14
N SER A 98 10.77 -7.87 -15.28
CA SER A 98 11.76 -7.03 -15.97
C SER A 98 12.85 -6.50 -15.02
N ARG A 99 12.69 -6.65 -13.70
CA ARG A 99 13.53 -6.06 -12.65
C ARG A 99 14.42 -7.12 -12.00
N SER A 100 15.72 -7.02 -12.24
CA SER A 100 16.73 -7.95 -11.67
C SER A 100 16.92 -7.83 -10.16
N ASP A 101 16.64 -6.64 -9.57
CA ASP A 101 16.69 -6.42 -8.14
C ASP A 101 15.62 -7.22 -7.38
N LEU A 102 14.41 -7.31 -7.92
CA LEU A 102 13.34 -8.12 -7.35
C LEU A 102 13.69 -9.61 -7.40
N LEU A 103 14.23 -10.09 -8.51
CA LEU A 103 14.69 -11.48 -8.65
C LEU A 103 15.77 -11.80 -7.62
N SER A 104 16.79 -10.95 -7.49
CA SER A 104 17.87 -11.17 -6.51
C SER A 104 17.35 -11.20 -5.07
N THR A 105 16.44 -10.29 -4.72
CA THR A 105 15.81 -10.26 -3.39
C THR A 105 15.00 -11.52 -3.14
N TYR A 106 14.24 -11.98 -4.13
CA TYR A 106 13.48 -13.23 -4.04
C TYR A 106 14.39 -14.47 -3.86
N PHE A 107 15.50 -14.55 -4.57
CA PHE A 107 16.43 -15.67 -4.43
C PHE A 107 17.06 -15.74 -3.04
N HIS A 108 17.39 -14.59 -2.45
CA HIS A 108 17.82 -14.53 -1.04
C HIS A 108 16.74 -15.02 -0.07
N TYR A 109 15.51 -14.57 -0.29
CA TYR A 109 14.37 -15.02 0.51
C TYR A 109 14.16 -16.54 0.38
N LEU A 110 14.09 -17.07 -0.84
CA LEU A 110 13.87 -18.50 -1.09
C LEU A 110 14.97 -19.36 -0.43
N LYS A 111 16.23 -18.94 -0.52
CA LYS A 111 17.34 -19.58 0.17
C LYS A 111 17.14 -19.58 1.69
N SER A 112 16.84 -18.44 2.28
CA SER A 112 16.66 -18.30 3.74
C SER A 112 15.54 -19.21 4.27
N VAL A 113 14.36 -19.17 3.62
CA VAL A 113 13.22 -19.99 4.02
C VAL A 113 13.49 -21.48 3.85
N SER A 114 14.15 -21.89 2.77
CA SER A 114 14.51 -23.29 2.55
C SER A 114 15.48 -23.78 3.62
N GLN A 115 16.48 -22.97 3.98
CA GLN A 115 17.44 -23.29 5.05
C GLN A 115 16.78 -23.35 6.44
N ASP A 116 15.84 -22.44 6.73
CA ASP A 116 15.04 -22.47 7.97
C ASP A 116 14.20 -23.76 8.07
N ARG A 117 13.85 -24.39 6.94
CA ARG A 117 13.17 -25.69 6.86
C ARG A 117 14.13 -26.89 6.85
N GLY A 118 15.43 -26.67 7.01
CA GLY A 118 16.44 -27.70 7.00
C GLY A 118 16.78 -28.24 5.61
N ILE A 119 16.46 -27.50 4.56
CA ILE A 119 16.82 -27.80 3.17
C ILE A 119 18.20 -27.19 2.88
N ASP A 120 19.16 -28.03 2.50
CA ASP A 120 20.52 -27.58 2.25
C ASP A 120 20.74 -27.11 0.81
N PHE A 121 20.00 -27.69 -0.13
CA PHE A 121 20.13 -27.40 -1.55
C PHE A 121 18.77 -27.44 -2.24
N LEU A 122 18.57 -26.54 -3.22
CA LEU A 122 17.46 -26.61 -4.15
C LEU A 122 17.99 -27.04 -5.52
N VAL A 123 17.47 -28.13 -6.05
CA VAL A 123 17.81 -28.64 -7.39
C VAL A 123 16.83 -27.99 -8.37
N LEU A 124 17.37 -27.22 -9.30
CA LEU A 124 16.57 -26.53 -10.31
C LEU A 124 15.94 -27.54 -11.29
N PRO A 125 14.76 -27.25 -11.86
CA PRO A 125 14.19 -28.06 -12.92
C PRO A 125 15.15 -28.14 -14.12
N PRO A 126 14.95 -29.11 -15.04
CA PRO A 126 15.79 -29.22 -16.24
C PRO A 126 15.79 -27.89 -17.02
N MET A 127 16.99 -27.48 -17.45
CA MET A 127 17.12 -26.28 -18.27
C MET A 127 16.41 -26.48 -19.61
N PRO A 128 15.54 -25.56 -20.04
CA PRO A 128 14.94 -25.64 -21.37
C PRO A 128 16.00 -25.58 -22.46
N ASP A 129 15.85 -26.37 -23.51
CA ASP A 129 16.78 -26.44 -24.65
C ASP A 129 16.81 -25.12 -25.45
N THR A 130 15.74 -24.33 -25.38
CA THR A 130 15.64 -23.03 -26.03
C THR A 130 16.09 -21.91 -25.12
N LEU A 131 16.81 -20.92 -25.69
CA LEU A 131 17.22 -19.72 -24.97
C LEU A 131 16.00 -18.78 -24.81
N ASN A 132 15.25 -18.99 -23.75
CA ASN A 132 14.09 -18.17 -23.39
C ASN A 132 14.25 -17.53 -22.01
N ARG A 133 13.29 -16.69 -21.58
CA ARG A 133 13.38 -15.97 -20.30
C ARG A 133 13.36 -16.92 -19.09
N SER A 134 12.63 -18.04 -19.16
CA SER A 134 12.63 -19.04 -18.07
C SER A 134 13.99 -19.66 -17.87
N ALA A 135 14.66 -20.06 -18.96
CA ALA A 135 16.04 -20.55 -18.90
C ALA A 135 17.00 -19.48 -18.35
N LEU A 136 16.77 -18.20 -18.68
CA LEU A 136 17.56 -17.10 -18.14
C LEU A 136 17.39 -16.96 -16.62
N VAL A 137 16.15 -17.04 -16.10
CA VAL A 137 15.85 -17.00 -14.66
C VAL A 137 16.54 -18.15 -13.93
N LEU A 138 16.40 -19.37 -14.42
CA LEU A 138 17.06 -20.55 -13.81
C LEU A 138 18.59 -20.37 -13.77
N ARG A 139 19.18 -19.87 -14.85
CA ARG A 139 20.62 -19.53 -14.87
C ARG A 139 21.00 -18.44 -13.89
N GLN A 140 20.13 -17.42 -13.70
CA GLN A 140 20.36 -16.37 -12.72
C GLN A 140 20.27 -16.91 -11.29
N MET A 141 19.31 -17.82 -10.97
CA MET A 141 19.24 -18.50 -9.69
C MET A 141 20.54 -19.25 -9.39
N GLN A 142 21.00 -20.05 -10.34
CA GLN A 142 22.24 -20.79 -10.22
C GLN A 142 23.47 -19.88 -10.06
N ALA A 143 23.52 -18.79 -10.83
CA ALA A 143 24.61 -17.83 -10.76
C ALA A 143 24.59 -17.00 -9.46
N HIS A 144 23.41 -16.77 -8.89
CA HIS A 144 23.23 -16.03 -7.64
C HIS A 144 23.89 -16.74 -6.45
N ASP A 145 23.64 -18.05 -6.31
CA ASP A 145 24.29 -18.90 -5.33
C ASP A 145 24.45 -20.32 -5.87
N PRO A 146 25.52 -20.60 -6.64
CA PRO A 146 25.74 -21.92 -7.21
C PRO A 146 26.02 -23.00 -6.15
N ALA A 147 26.19 -22.58 -4.90
CA ALA A 147 26.37 -23.48 -3.79
C ALA A 147 25.04 -24.00 -3.21
N PHE A 148 23.96 -23.23 -3.38
CA PHE A 148 22.64 -23.57 -2.88
C PHE A 148 21.69 -24.00 -4.01
N PHE A 149 21.69 -23.28 -5.15
CA PHE A 149 20.88 -23.62 -6.32
C PHE A 149 21.69 -24.52 -7.27
N LEU A 150 21.36 -25.79 -7.29
CA LEU A 150 22.07 -26.78 -8.10
C LEU A 150 21.31 -27.03 -9.42
N ALA A 151 22.01 -26.99 -10.53
CA ALA A 151 21.45 -27.48 -11.79
C ALA A 151 21.30 -29.00 -11.74
N ARG A 152 20.19 -29.54 -12.28
CA ARG A 152 19.95 -31.00 -12.30
C ARG A 152 21.06 -31.75 -13.03
N GLU A 153 21.65 -31.13 -14.04
CA GLU A 153 22.76 -31.68 -14.82
C GLU A 153 24.05 -31.85 -13.98
N GLN A 154 24.13 -31.22 -12.81
CA GLN A 154 25.22 -31.41 -11.85
C GLN A 154 25.06 -32.69 -11.00
N LEU A 155 23.94 -33.40 -11.15
CA LEU A 155 23.63 -34.65 -10.47
C LEU A 155 23.68 -35.79 -11.48
N ALA A 156 24.35 -36.91 -11.11
CA ALA A 156 24.34 -38.11 -11.91
C ALA A 156 23.24 -39.06 -11.42
N PHE A 157 22.34 -39.44 -12.30
CA PHE A 157 21.23 -40.37 -12.01
C PHE A 157 21.37 -41.74 -12.68
N GLU A 158 22.45 -41.96 -13.44
CA GLU A 158 22.61 -43.18 -14.23
C GLU A 158 23.17 -44.35 -13.42
N PRO A 159 22.69 -45.58 -13.64
CA PRO A 159 23.24 -46.77 -13.04
C PRO A 159 24.64 -47.06 -13.57
N VAL A 160 25.61 -47.13 -12.68
CA VAL A 160 27.03 -47.29 -13.04
C VAL A 160 27.53 -48.67 -12.70
N ARG A 161 28.11 -49.35 -13.68
CA ARG A 161 28.63 -50.72 -13.54
C ARG A 161 30.14 -50.82 -13.51
N LYS A 162 30.87 -49.84 -14.05
CA LYS A 162 32.33 -49.91 -14.19
C LYS A 162 33.02 -48.74 -13.46
N ARG A 163 34.24 -48.98 -12.95
CA ARG A 163 35.04 -47.97 -12.24
C ARG A 163 35.29 -46.69 -13.06
N LYS A 164 35.60 -46.80 -14.36
CA LYS A 164 35.85 -45.64 -15.21
C LYS A 164 34.61 -44.75 -15.34
N GLU A 165 33.43 -45.32 -15.44
CA GLU A 165 32.15 -44.62 -15.48
C GLU A 165 31.90 -43.91 -14.16
N MET A 166 32.21 -44.58 -13.01
CA MET A 166 32.12 -43.93 -11.68
C MET A 166 33.06 -42.75 -11.56
N ALA A 167 34.32 -42.89 -12.00
CA ALA A 167 35.28 -41.79 -11.98
C ALA A 167 34.85 -40.62 -12.86
N GLN A 168 34.36 -40.91 -14.07
CA GLN A 168 33.87 -39.89 -15.00
C GLN A 168 32.65 -39.16 -14.42
N LEU A 169 31.66 -39.86 -13.88
CA LEU A 169 30.47 -39.22 -13.27
C LEU A 169 30.83 -38.35 -12.08
N LEU A 170 31.73 -38.78 -11.21
CA LEU A 170 32.23 -38.00 -10.09
C LEU A 170 33.11 -36.81 -10.52
N GLN A 171 33.72 -36.86 -11.69
CA GLN A 171 34.51 -35.79 -12.27
C GLN A 171 33.61 -34.70 -12.90
N GLU A 172 32.56 -35.14 -13.61
CA GLU A 172 31.65 -34.25 -14.36
C GLU A 172 30.52 -33.71 -13.50
N ASN A 173 30.06 -34.45 -12.46
CA ASN A 173 28.89 -34.09 -11.65
C ASN A 173 29.25 -33.79 -10.19
N LEU A 174 28.43 -32.98 -9.55
CA LEU A 174 28.63 -32.55 -8.16
C LEU A 174 28.34 -33.69 -7.18
N PHE A 175 27.28 -34.45 -7.43
CA PHE A 175 26.83 -35.59 -6.65
C PHE A 175 26.37 -36.71 -7.56
N TRP A 176 26.39 -37.94 -7.03
CA TRP A 176 25.78 -39.08 -7.66
C TRP A 176 24.57 -39.55 -6.84
N VAL A 177 23.40 -39.50 -7.43
CA VAL A 177 22.13 -39.92 -6.84
C VAL A 177 21.83 -41.35 -7.29
N MET A 178 21.57 -42.23 -6.34
CA MET A 178 21.35 -43.65 -6.61
C MET A 178 19.98 -44.10 -6.11
N SER A 179 19.35 -45.00 -6.85
CA SER A 179 18.19 -45.73 -6.37
C SER A 179 18.57 -46.68 -5.20
N THR A 180 17.58 -46.97 -4.34
CA THR A 180 17.77 -47.88 -3.21
C THR A 180 18.13 -49.32 -3.65
N GLU A 181 17.75 -49.74 -4.86
CA GLU A 181 18.05 -51.04 -5.43
C GLU A 181 19.53 -51.17 -5.81
N GLU A 182 20.20 -50.11 -6.18
CA GLU A 182 21.61 -50.10 -6.56
C GLU A 182 22.58 -50.06 -5.37
N GLN A 183 22.07 -49.71 -4.21
CA GLN A 183 22.83 -49.42 -2.99
C GLN A 183 23.82 -50.54 -2.62
N SER A 184 23.38 -51.81 -2.58
CA SER A 184 24.21 -52.94 -2.17
C SER A 184 25.33 -53.26 -3.17
N GLU A 185 25.11 -53.05 -4.46
CA GLU A 185 26.13 -53.28 -5.49
C GLU A 185 27.18 -52.16 -5.48
N VAL A 186 26.76 -50.92 -5.33
CA VAL A 186 27.68 -49.77 -5.29
C VAL A 186 28.56 -49.84 -4.05
N GLN A 187 28.01 -50.15 -2.88
CA GLN A 187 28.79 -50.29 -1.64
C GLN A 187 29.88 -51.36 -1.77
N ARG A 188 29.56 -52.52 -2.35
CA ARG A 188 30.53 -53.58 -2.59
C ARG A 188 31.66 -53.13 -3.52
N LYS A 189 31.35 -52.27 -4.51
CA LYS A 189 32.34 -51.73 -5.46
C LYS A 189 33.17 -50.61 -4.84
N LEU A 190 32.58 -49.75 -4.00
CA LEU A 190 33.28 -48.68 -3.30
C LEU A 190 34.42 -49.21 -2.44
N SER A 191 34.20 -50.26 -1.66
CA SER A 191 35.26 -50.89 -0.85
C SER A 191 36.47 -51.37 -1.67
N ARG A 192 36.28 -51.65 -2.97
CA ARG A 192 37.34 -52.11 -3.88
C ARG A 192 38.04 -51.00 -4.64
N TYR A 193 37.38 -49.89 -4.88
CA TYR A 193 37.84 -48.85 -5.82
C TYR A 193 38.02 -47.45 -5.21
N ALA A 194 37.70 -47.23 -3.93
CA ALA A 194 37.67 -45.88 -3.32
C ALA A 194 39.01 -45.14 -3.46
N GLU A 195 40.13 -45.77 -3.12
CA GLU A 195 41.46 -45.15 -3.24
C GLU A 195 41.74 -44.65 -4.68
N ARG A 196 41.47 -45.50 -5.67
CA ARG A 196 41.69 -45.14 -7.09
C ARG A 196 40.68 -44.14 -7.63
N LEU A 197 39.48 -44.08 -7.07
CA LEU A 197 38.50 -43.05 -7.44
C LEU A 197 38.93 -41.67 -6.93
N LEU A 198 39.54 -41.61 -5.74
CA LEU A 198 40.07 -40.36 -5.18
C LEU A 198 41.30 -39.88 -5.95
N ASP A 199 42.15 -40.80 -6.42
CA ASP A 199 43.31 -40.48 -7.25
C ASP A 199 42.92 -39.95 -8.65
N GLU A 200 41.84 -40.49 -9.21
CA GLU A 200 41.33 -40.15 -10.54
C GLU A 200 40.44 -38.88 -10.57
N THR A 201 39.93 -38.43 -9.41
CA THR A 201 38.95 -37.35 -9.34
C THR A 201 39.26 -36.31 -8.24
N PRO A 202 39.21 -34.98 -8.50
CA PRO A 202 39.48 -33.95 -7.51
C PRO A 202 38.28 -33.76 -6.55
N VAL A 203 38.03 -34.73 -5.69
CA VAL A 203 36.85 -34.70 -4.78
C VAL A 203 37.06 -34.00 -3.44
N GLU A 204 38.33 -33.76 -3.06
CA GLU A 204 38.67 -33.17 -1.75
C GLU A 204 37.88 -31.90 -1.41
N VAL A 205 37.84 -30.95 -2.33
CA VAL A 205 37.13 -29.69 -2.12
C VAL A 205 35.64 -29.93 -1.90
N ARG A 206 35.05 -30.84 -2.65
CA ARG A 206 33.63 -31.19 -2.56
C ARG A 206 33.30 -31.90 -1.25
N VAL A 207 34.12 -32.87 -0.85
CA VAL A 207 33.94 -33.58 0.44
C VAL A 207 34.09 -32.62 1.61
N LYS A 208 35.10 -31.76 1.61
CA LYS A 208 35.29 -30.73 2.65
C LYS A 208 34.09 -29.77 2.73
N ARG A 209 33.51 -29.42 1.59
CA ARG A 209 32.27 -28.60 1.56
C ARG A 209 31.10 -29.36 2.19
N MET A 210 30.89 -30.64 1.87
CA MET A 210 29.81 -31.42 2.49
C MET A 210 30.00 -31.56 4.00
N LEU A 211 31.24 -31.84 4.45
CA LEU A 211 31.55 -31.89 5.87
C LEU A 211 31.25 -30.56 6.59
N ARG A 212 31.60 -29.44 5.99
CA ARG A 212 31.28 -28.09 6.55
C ARG A 212 29.77 -27.92 6.73
N LEU A 213 28.98 -28.17 5.71
CA LEU A 213 27.52 -28.03 5.76
C LEU A 213 26.88 -29.02 6.78
N ARG A 214 27.41 -30.24 6.95
CA ARG A 214 26.89 -31.19 7.94
C ARG A 214 27.17 -30.82 9.37
N HIS A 215 28.27 -30.09 9.64
CA HIS A 215 28.67 -29.65 10.99
C HIS A 215 28.21 -28.25 11.37
N GLU A 216 27.56 -27.51 10.46
CA GLU A 216 26.93 -26.24 10.81
C GLU A 216 25.72 -26.50 11.73
N PRO A 217 25.61 -25.78 12.87
CA PRO A 217 24.45 -25.90 13.76
C PRO A 217 23.16 -25.57 13.02
N ARG A 218 22.20 -26.48 13.02
CA ARG A 218 20.89 -26.26 12.41
C ARG A 218 19.87 -25.88 13.47
N THR A 219 19.36 -24.68 13.39
CA THR A 219 18.18 -24.24 14.13
C THR A 219 17.00 -24.19 13.16
N LEU A 220 16.15 -25.22 13.18
CA LEU A 220 14.91 -25.21 12.40
C LEU A 220 13.99 -24.10 12.94
N LYS A 221 13.61 -23.20 12.07
CA LYS A 221 12.66 -22.13 12.37
C LYS A 221 11.38 -22.34 11.58
N PRO A 222 10.23 -21.85 12.06
CA PRO A 222 9.02 -21.86 11.26
C PRO A 222 9.27 -21.08 9.96
N ALA A 223 8.65 -21.54 8.89
CA ALA A 223 8.76 -20.85 7.59
C ALA A 223 8.22 -19.42 7.70
N ARG A 224 8.95 -18.46 7.15
CA ARG A 224 8.52 -17.09 7.05
C ARG A 224 7.76 -16.90 5.74
N PRO A 225 6.56 -16.29 5.75
CA PRO A 225 5.86 -15.96 4.53
C PRO A 225 6.68 -14.97 3.68
N LEU A 226 6.47 -15.00 2.38
CA LEU A 226 7.06 -14.00 1.48
C LEU A 226 6.63 -12.60 1.96
N PRO A 227 7.57 -11.65 2.17
CA PRO A 227 7.20 -10.29 2.56
C PRO A 227 6.15 -9.73 1.60
N ASN A 228 5.00 -9.28 2.12
CA ASN A 228 3.87 -8.85 1.29
C ASN A 228 4.28 -7.77 0.28
N GLN A 229 5.17 -6.85 0.68
CA GLN A 229 5.70 -5.83 -0.22
C GLN A 229 6.47 -6.41 -1.40
N LEU A 230 7.31 -7.42 -1.15
CA LEU A 230 8.05 -8.09 -2.22
C LEU A 230 7.09 -8.86 -3.14
N GLY A 231 6.17 -9.64 -2.56
CA GLY A 231 5.15 -10.36 -3.32
C GLY A 231 4.30 -9.43 -4.20
N MET A 232 3.81 -8.32 -3.65
CA MET A 232 3.07 -7.31 -4.41
C MET A 232 3.91 -6.68 -5.53
N ALA A 233 5.16 -6.32 -5.24
CA ALA A 233 6.06 -5.72 -6.23
C ALA A 233 6.34 -6.69 -7.38
N MET A 234 6.58 -7.97 -7.06
CA MET A 234 6.80 -9.03 -8.06
C MET A 234 5.55 -9.26 -8.90
N SER A 235 4.38 -9.40 -8.27
CA SER A 235 3.13 -9.62 -9.00
C SER A 235 2.80 -8.43 -9.92
N ARG A 236 2.98 -7.18 -9.46
CA ARG A 236 2.81 -5.99 -10.30
C ARG A 236 3.74 -6.00 -11.51
N ALA A 237 5.02 -6.31 -11.29
CA ALA A 237 6.03 -6.27 -12.33
C ALA A 237 5.98 -7.48 -13.27
N SER A 238 5.21 -8.53 -12.96
CA SER A 238 5.12 -9.74 -13.79
C SER A 238 3.97 -9.71 -14.80
N VAL A 239 2.98 -8.85 -14.63
CA VAL A 239 1.88 -8.73 -15.60
C VAL A 239 2.39 -8.23 -16.94
N VAL A 240 2.14 -8.99 -17.99
CA VAL A 240 2.61 -8.72 -19.36
C VAL A 240 1.54 -7.97 -20.14
N PRO A 241 1.74 -6.68 -20.43
CA PRO A 241 0.85 -5.92 -21.28
C PRO A 241 1.14 -6.19 -22.76
N LEU A 242 0.11 -6.41 -23.53
CA LEU A 242 0.16 -6.56 -25.00
C LEU A 242 -0.83 -5.60 -25.65
N GLN A 243 -0.43 -4.90 -26.69
CA GLN A 243 -1.26 -3.97 -27.44
C GLN A 243 -0.98 -4.08 -28.94
N ARG A 244 -2.02 -4.08 -29.78
CA ARG A 244 -1.85 -3.99 -31.25
C ARG A 244 -1.48 -2.57 -31.68
N GLU A 245 -2.19 -1.60 -31.11
CA GLU A 245 -1.94 -0.19 -31.33
C GLU A 245 -1.52 0.47 -30.02
N HIS A 246 -0.59 1.38 -30.10
CA HIS A 246 -0.14 2.11 -28.92
C HIS A 246 -1.27 2.97 -28.34
N GLY A 247 -1.45 2.92 -27.02
CA GLY A 247 -2.44 3.75 -26.32
C GLY A 247 -3.83 3.12 -26.14
N VAL A 248 -4.00 1.82 -26.40
CA VAL A 248 -5.21 1.08 -26.01
C VAL A 248 -5.27 0.96 -24.49
N LEU A 249 -4.12 0.73 -23.84
CA LEU A 249 -3.98 0.70 -22.40
C LEU A 249 -3.06 1.85 -21.92
N PRO A 250 -3.30 2.44 -20.74
CA PRO A 250 -4.43 2.17 -19.84
C PRO A 250 -5.76 2.72 -20.38
N LEU A 251 -6.89 2.12 -19.94
CA LEU A 251 -8.23 2.62 -20.29
C LEU A 251 -8.50 3.97 -19.62
N GLU A 252 -8.98 4.93 -20.40
CA GLU A 252 -9.44 6.24 -19.93
C GLU A 252 -10.93 6.39 -20.22
N VAL A 253 -11.76 5.55 -19.60
CA VAL A 253 -13.21 5.47 -19.82
C VAL A 253 -13.96 5.36 -18.51
N ASP A 254 -15.21 5.88 -18.49
CA ASP A 254 -16.10 5.83 -17.33
C ASP A 254 -16.94 4.55 -17.27
N THR A 255 -16.96 3.77 -18.35
CA THR A 255 -17.80 2.58 -18.47
C THR A 255 -17.04 1.48 -19.19
N VAL A 256 -17.15 0.26 -18.69
CA VAL A 256 -16.63 -0.96 -19.33
C VAL A 256 -17.70 -2.04 -19.36
N CYS A 257 -17.67 -2.87 -20.38
CA CYS A 257 -18.45 -4.10 -20.46
C CYS A 257 -17.56 -5.26 -20.04
N PHE A 258 -17.93 -5.98 -18.98
CA PHE A 258 -17.12 -7.08 -18.46
C PHE A 258 -17.82 -8.42 -18.68
N LEU A 259 -17.30 -9.20 -19.61
CA LEU A 259 -17.73 -10.58 -19.87
C LEU A 259 -17.01 -11.51 -18.92
N THR A 260 -17.76 -12.07 -17.98
CA THR A 260 -17.26 -12.95 -16.93
C THR A 260 -18.35 -13.92 -16.47
N ASN A 261 -17.95 -15.07 -15.95
CA ASN A 261 -18.85 -16.00 -15.27
C ASN A 261 -19.08 -15.59 -13.80
N GLU A 262 -18.31 -14.61 -13.28
CA GLU A 262 -18.37 -14.13 -11.92
C GLU A 262 -18.69 -12.62 -11.83
N PRO A 263 -19.95 -12.20 -12.15
CA PRO A 263 -20.28 -10.77 -12.20
C PRO A 263 -20.17 -10.05 -10.85
N TYR A 264 -20.09 -10.77 -9.76
CA TYR A 264 -19.88 -10.26 -8.39
C TYR A 264 -18.57 -10.74 -7.78
N GLY A 265 -17.67 -11.34 -8.56
CA GLY A 265 -16.35 -11.78 -8.14
C GLY A 265 -15.40 -10.62 -7.80
N ALA A 266 -14.24 -10.96 -7.26
CA ALA A 266 -13.24 -9.97 -6.80
C ALA A 266 -12.79 -9.02 -7.93
N THR A 267 -12.53 -9.53 -9.14
CA THR A 267 -12.16 -8.73 -10.30
C THR A 267 -13.25 -7.73 -10.68
N ALA A 268 -14.52 -8.18 -10.78
CA ALA A 268 -15.65 -7.31 -11.11
C ALA A 268 -15.86 -6.21 -10.06
N ASN A 269 -15.74 -6.56 -8.78
CA ASN A 269 -15.86 -5.62 -7.68
C ASN A 269 -14.72 -4.60 -7.67
N MET A 270 -13.52 -5.00 -8.06
CA MET A 270 -12.38 -4.09 -8.19
C MET A 270 -12.53 -3.18 -9.42
N LEU A 271 -13.02 -3.69 -10.56
CA LEU A 271 -13.33 -2.86 -11.74
C LEU A 271 -14.35 -1.76 -11.42
N ARG A 272 -15.38 -2.06 -10.60
CA ARG A 272 -16.38 -1.07 -10.15
C ARG A 272 -15.81 0.09 -9.32
N LYS A 273 -14.58 -0.02 -8.84
CA LYS A 273 -13.89 1.10 -8.18
C LYS A 273 -13.31 2.11 -9.16
N TYR A 274 -13.23 1.76 -10.44
CA TYR A 274 -12.60 2.57 -11.50
C TYR A 274 -13.59 3.01 -12.58
N ALA A 275 -14.64 2.20 -12.85
CA ALA A 275 -15.60 2.47 -13.89
C ALA A 275 -16.98 1.89 -13.57
N TYR A 276 -18.02 2.35 -14.28
CA TYR A 276 -19.31 1.67 -14.30
C TYR A 276 -19.17 0.36 -15.08
N VAL A 277 -19.49 -0.78 -14.46
CA VAL A 277 -19.27 -2.12 -15.02
C VAL A 277 -20.58 -2.76 -15.41
N ILE A 278 -20.75 -2.99 -16.71
CA ILE A 278 -21.91 -3.70 -17.28
C ILE A 278 -21.54 -5.17 -17.44
N THR A 279 -22.23 -6.05 -16.74
CA THR A 279 -22.01 -7.51 -16.80
C THR A 279 -23.15 -8.27 -17.46
N GLU A 280 -24.31 -7.66 -17.65
CA GLU A 280 -25.48 -8.29 -18.27
C GLU A 280 -25.38 -8.26 -19.80
N TYR A 281 -25.58 -9.42 -20.45
CA TYR A 281 -25.42 -9.56 -21.91
C TYR A 281 -26.23 -8.54 -22.72
N VAL A 282 -27.49 -8.30 -22.34
CA VAL A 282 -28.33 -7.30 -23.04
C VAL A 282 -27.74 -5.91 -22.92
N GLY A 283 -27.25 -5.52 -21.75
CA GLY A 283 -26.57 -4.24 -21.52
C GLY A 283 -25.28 -4.14 -22.32
N ILE A 284 -24.47 -5.20 -22.32
CA ILE A 284 -23.20 -5.27 -23.05
C ILE A 284 -23.44 -5.07 -24.55
N ASN A 285 -24.43 -5.71 -25.11
CA ASN A 285 -24.71 -5.65 -26.56
C ASN A 285 -25.19 -4.25 -27.05
N HIS A 286 -25.79 -3.47 -26.17
CA HIS A 286 -26.25 -2.10 -26.44
C HIS A 286 -25.25 -1.01 -26.08
N ALA A 287 -24.27 -1.30 -25.22
CA ALA A 287 -23.27 -0.33 -24.82
C ALA A 287 -22.21 -0.13 -25.92
N LYS A 288 -21.65 1.08 -25.99
CA LYS A 288 -20.52 1.41 -26.88
C LYS A 288 -19.16 1.41 -26.16
N ALA A 289 -19.13 0.93 -24.92
CA ALA A 289 -17.93 0.88 -24.09
C ALA A 289 -16.98 -0.26 -24.50
N PRO A 290 -15.69 -0.21 -24.15
CA PRO A 290 -14.76 -1.33 -24.32
C PRO A 290 -15.26 -2.62 -23.69
N ILE A 291 -14.93 -3.75 -24.30
CA ILE A 291 -15.27 -5.08 -23.79
C ILE A 291 -14.02 -5.68 -23.16
N VAL A 292 -14.08 -5.99 -21.88
CA VAL A 292 -13.06 -6.73 -21.14
C VAL A 292 -13.52 -8.18 -20.97
N LEU A 293 -12.68 -9.11 -21.37
CA LEU A 293 -12.91 -10.55 -21.30
C LEU A 293 -12.01 -11.13 -20.19
N ASP A 294 -12.58 -11.86 -19.25
CA ASP A 294 -11.77 -12.63 -18.31
C ASP A 294 -11.39 -14.02 -18.86
N ASN A 295 -10.58 -14.73 -18.12
CA ASN A 295 -10.02 -16.03 -18.51
C ASN A 295 -11.05 -17.12 -18.82
N ASN A 296 -12.26 -17.01 -18.27
CA ASN A 296 -13.33 -17.97 -18.44
C ASN A 296 -14.49 -17.40 -19.30
N ALA A 297 -14.30 -16.22 -19.87
CA ALA A 297 -15.32 -15.57 -20.65
C ALA A 297 -15.57 -16.29 -21.97
N PHE A 298 -16.82 -16.53 -22.25
CA PHE A 298 -17.31 -16.97 -23.55
C PHE A 298 -17.81 -15.76 -24.32
N VAL A 299 -17.31 -15.56 -25.55
CA VAL A 299 -17.83 -14.51 -26.43
C VAL A 299 -19.11 -15.05 -27.11
N PRO A 300 -20.29 -14.52 -26.73
CA PRO A 300 -21.54 -15.02 -27.32
C PRO A 300 -21.62 -14.77 -28.80
N GLU A 301 -22.22 -15.72 -29.56
CA GLU A 301 -22.57 -15.50 -30.97
C GLU A 301 -23.50 -14.28 -31.10
N GLY A 302 -23.15 -13.34 -31.98
CA GLY A 302 -23.90 -12.10 -32.19
C GLY A 302 -23.52 -10.93 -31.28
N LEU A 303 -22.47 -11.03 -30.51
CA LEU A 303 -21.93 -9.87 -29.81
C LEU A 303 -21.33 -8.87 -30.83
N SER A 304 -21.85 -7.62 -30.81
CA SER A 304 -21.28 -6.56 -31.64
C SER A 304 -19.98 -6.04 -31.02
N THR A 305 -18.87 -6.25 -31.73
CA THR A 305 -17.55 -5.70 -31.39
C THR A 305 -17.18 -4.51 -32.30
N GLU A 306 -18.02 -4.18 -33.30
CA GLU A 306 -17.73 -3.11 -34.25
C GLU A 306 -17.58 -1.75 -33.60
N GLY A 307 -16.41 -1.13 -33.82
CA GLY A 307 -16.07 0.17 -33.22
C GLY A 307 -15.78 0.15 -31.70
N ARG A 308 -15.53 -1.04 -31.14
CA ARG A 308 -15.25 -1.24 -29.70
C ARG A 308 -13.91 -1.93 -29.52
N GLN A 309 -13.18 -1.54 -28.51
CA GLN A 309 -11.95 -2.22 -28.09
C GLN A 309 -12.28 -3.54 -27.40
N LEU A 310 -11.58 -4.60 -27.78
CA LEU A 310 -11.69 -5.92 -27.17
C LEU A 310 -10.39 -6.24 -26.42
N ILE A 311 -10.49 -6.40 -25.10
CA ILE A 311 -9.35 -6.54 -24.20
C ILE A 311 -9.48 -7.85 -23.43
N PHE A 312 -8.42 -8.63 -23.38
CA PHE A 312 -8.37 -9.87 -22.63
C PHE A 312 -7.56 -9.71 -21.33
N ILE A 313 -8.02 -10.33 -20.25
CA ILE A 313 -7.29 -10.42 -18.99
C ILE A 313 -7.24 -11.89 -18.56
N GLY A 314 -6.03 -12.47 -18.44
CA GLY A 314 -5.87 -13.88 -18.06
C GLY A 314 -4.60 -14.53 -18.57
N GLU A 315 -4.61 -15.86 -18.64
CA GLU A 315 -3.50 -16.64 -19.21
C GLU A 315 -3.57 -16.72 -20.73
N ILE A 316 -2.41 -16.67 -21.36
CA ILE A 316 -2.30 -16.73 -22.83
C ILE A 316 -2.93 -18.00 -23.43
N SER A 317 -2.93 -19.11 -22.70
CA SER A 317 -3.53 -20.36 -23.13
C SER A 317 -5.02 -20.26 -23.46
N HIS A 318 -5.73 -19.35 -22.77
CA HIS A 318 -7.16 -19.11 -22.94
C HIS A 318 -7.47 -18.03 -24.00
N ALA A 319 -6.48 -17.20 -24.34
CA ALA A 319 -6.64 -16.15 -25.35
C ALA A 319 -6.46 -16.64 -26.79
N LYS A 320 -5.90 -17.84 -27.03
CA LYS A 320 -5.43 -18.29 -28.35
C LYS A 320 -6.45 -18.14 -29.48
N ASP A 321 -7.69 -18.54 -29.23
CA ASP A 321 -8.76 -18.49 -30.26
C ASP A 321 -9.29 -17.07 -30.51
N LEU A 322 -8.99 -16.13 -29.61
CA LEU A 322 -9.43 -14.74 -29.66
C LEU A 322 -8.37 -13.78 -30.17
N LEU A 323 -7.10 -14.22 -30.22
CA LEU A 323 -5.94 -13.35 -30.50
C LEU A 323 -6.14 -12.47 -31.75
N SER A 324 -6.75 -13.00 -32.83
CA SER A 324 -6.97 -12.21 -34.06
C SER A 324 -7.93 -11.03 -33.91
N GLN A 325 -8.78 -11.05 -32.85
CA GLN A 325 -9.81 -10.07 -32.58
C GLN A 325 -9.45 -9.08 -31.49
N LEU A 326 -8.44 -9.42 -30.63
CA LEU A 326 -8.06 -8.59 -29.49
C LEU A 326 -7.31 -7.33 -29.92
N ASP A 327 -7.61 -6.21 -29.30
CA ASP A 327 -6.85 -4.97 -29.39
C ASP A 327 -5.75 -4.90 -28.35
N ALA A 328 -5.99 -5.46 -27.14
CA ALA A 328 -5.00 -5.54 -26.08
C ALA A 328 -5.23 -6.74 -25.16
N ALA A 329 -4.20 -7.09 -24.36
CA ALA A 329 -4.31 -8.05 -23.30
C ALA A 329 -3.41 -7.69 -22.11
N LEU A 330 -3.83 -8.08 -20.90
CA LEU A 330 -2.98 -8.15 -19.71
C LEU A 330 -2.84 -9.62 -19.32
N LEU A 331 -1.65 -10.19 -19.53
CA LEU A 331 -1.38 -11.61 -19.28
C LEU A 331 -0.73 -11.81 -17.91
N TYR A 332 -1.20 -12.80 -17.17
CA TYR A 332 -0.71 -13.15 -15.83
C TYR A 332 -0.95 -14.63 -15.52
N SER A 333 -0.34 -15.14 -14.44
CA SER A 333 -0.60 -16.49 -13.95
C SER A 333 -1.84 -16.51 -13.05
N LEU A 334 -2.70 -17.51 -13.23
CA LEU A 334 -3.93 -17.69 -12.44
C LEU A 334 -3.71 -18.31 -11.05
N GLU A 335 -2.48 -18.64 -10.69
CA GLU A 335 -2.19 -19.35 -9.43
C GLU A 335 -2.31 -18.47 -8.17
N SER A 336 -2.61 -17.18 -8.30
CA SER A 336 -2.73 -16.27 -7.16
C SER A 336 -3.91 -15.31 -7.31
N ASP A 337 -4.73 -15.22 -6.26
CA ASP A 337 -5.87 -14.29 -6.18
C ASP A 337 -5.48 -12.82 -6.20
N ILE A 338 -4.20 -12.52 -6.01
CA ILE A 338 -3.68 -11.15 -6.03
C ILE A 338 -3.98 -10.44 -7.36
N TYR A 339 -3.99 -11.17 -8.45
CA TYR A 339 -4.24 -10.61 -9.78
C TYR A 339 -5.68 -10.11 -9.96
N ASN A 340 -6.66 -10.67 -9.22
CA ASN A 340 -8.02 -10.14 -9.19
C ASN A 340 -8.08 -8.68 -8.70
N TYR A 341 -7.12 -8.28 -7.89
CA TYR A 341 -6.95 -6.91 -7.39
C TYR A 341 -6.03 -6.08 -8.28
N LEU A 342 -4.94 -6.64 -8.79
CA LEU A 342 -3.94 -5.90 -9.55
C LEU A 342 -4.37 -5.57 -10.97
N ILE A 343 -4.96 -6.53 -11.69
CA ILE A 343 -5.30 -6.38 -13.10
C ILE A 343 -6.25 -5.20 -13.34
N PRO A 344 -7.36 -5.03 -12.60
CA PRO A 344 -8.20 -3.85 -12.75
C PRO A 344 -7.44 -2.54 -12.54
N GLN A 345 -6.52 -2.49 -11.60
CA GLN A 345 -5.71 -1.31 -11.31
C GLN A 345 -4.76 -0.97 -12.46
N GLN A 346 -4.15 -2.00 -13.07
CA GLN A 346 -3.27 -1.84 -14.24
C GLN A 346 -4.05 -1.51 -15.51
N LEU A 347 -5.23 -2.08 -15.66
CA LEU A 347 -6.13 -1.80 -16.77
C LEU A 347 -6.51 -0.31 -16.84
N PHE A 348 -6.70 0.34 -15.68
CA PHE A 348 -7.00 1.76 -15.57
C PHE A 348 -5.78 2.65 -15.24
N GLY A 349 -4.57 2.09 -15.28
CA GLY A 349 -3.33 2.84 -15.06
C GLY A 349 -3.13 3.36 -13.64
N ALA A 350 -3.81 2.78 -12.63
CA ALA A 350 -3.51 3.11 -11.23
C ALA A 350 -2.13 2.59 -10.82
N THR A 351 -1.73 1.46 -11.37
CA THR A 351 -0.38 0.90 -11.23
C THR A 351 0.18 0.50 -12.60
N GLU A 352 1.50 0.46 -12.73
CA GLU A 352 2.18 0.06 -13.96
C GLU A 352 2.09 -1.45 -14.23
N ALA A 353 2.10 -1.84 -15.52
CA ALA A 353 2.30 -3.20 -15.97
C ALA A 353 3.57 -3.26 -16.84
N THR A 354 4.61 -3.95 -16.36
CA THR A 354 5.96 -3.92 -16.95
C THR A 354 6.50 -5.29 -17.33
N GLY A 355 5.72 -6.35 -17.15
CA GLY A 355 6.11 -7.71 -17.43
C GLY A 355 6.51 -7.93 -18.89
N LYS A 356 7.40 -8.88 -19.13
CA LYS A 356 7.85 -9.27 -20.46
C LYS A 356 7.42 -10.71 -20.75
N LEU A 357 7.10 -10.99 -22.02
CA LEU A 357 6.80 -12.35 -22.43
C LEU A 357 7.94 -13.30 -22.03
N PRO A 358 7.66 -14.39 -21.30
CA PRO A 358 8.69 -15.34 -20.86
C PRO A 358 9.23 -16.21 -22.00
N TYR A 359 8.46 -16.34 -23.08
CA TYR A 359 8.77 -17.14 -24.27
C TYR A 359 8.44 -16.36 -25.54
N ASP A 360 8.98 -16.81 -26.67
CA ASP A 360 8.55 -16.34 -27.98
C ASP A 360 7.25 -17.05 -28.38
N PHE A 361 6.22 -16.28 -28.61
CA PHE A 361 4.92 -16.77 -29.07
C PHE A 361 4.68 -16.23 -30.49
N PRO A 362 4.86 -17.04 -31.54
CA PRO A 362 4.65 -16.60 -32.91
C PRO A 362 3.25 -16.02 -33.16
N GLU A 363 2.25 -16.51 -32.43
CA GLU A 363 0.86 -16.07 -32.51
C GLU A 363 0.66 -14.63 -32.06
N LEU A 364 1.61 -14.08 -31.28
CA LEU A 364 1.59 -12.69 -30.77
C LEU A 364 2.40 -11.71 -31.62
N ALA A 365 2.89 -12.12 -32.81
CA ALA A 365 3.73 -11.28 -33.66
C ALA A 365 3.11 -9.92 -34.05
N GLY A 366 1.78 -9.77 -33.93
CA GLY A 366 1.07 -8.51 -34.17
C GLY A 366 0.89 -7.61 -32.95
N PHE A 367 1.43 -7.99 -31.79
CA PHE A 367 1.31 -7.21 -30.56
C PHE A 367 2.65 -6.60 -30.15
N SER A 368 2.61 -5.37 -29.62
CA SER A 368 3.71 -4.76 -28.90
C SER A 368 3.64 -5.13 -27.42
N ASN A 369 4.78 -5.48 -26.81
CA ASN A 369 4.93 -5.69 -25.38
C ASN A 369 5.63 -4.47 -24.73
N GLU A 370 5.10 -3.29 -24.97
CA GLU A 370 5.57 -2.07 -24.30
C GLU A 370 4.93 -1.93 -22.92
N PRO A 371 5.68 -1.44 -21.93
CA PRO A 371 5.13 -1.18 -20.60
C PRO A 371 3.90 -0.27 -20.65
N VAL A 372 2.86 -0.61 -19.91
CA VAL A 372 1.75 0.31 -19.64
C VAL A 372 2.15 1.14 -18.41
N ALA A 373 2.29 2.44 -18.62
CA ALA A 373 2.64 3.35 -17.54
C ALA A 373 1.53 3.43 -16.50
N GLY A 374 1.90 3.27 -15.24
CA GLY A 374 1.02 3.57 -14.12
C GLY A 374 1.19 5.03 -13.72
N LYS A 375 0.09 5.69 -13.39
CA LYS A 375 0.12 7.10 -12.94
C LYS A 375 0.46 7.26 -11.45
N LEU A 376 1.05 6.25 -10.82
CA LEU A 376 1.43 6.24 -9.39
C LEU A 376 0.33 6.79 -8.47
N LYS A 377 -0.90 6.34 -8.67
CA LYS A 377 -2.06 6.66 -7.84
C LYS A 377 -2.15 5.69 -6.66
N LEU A 378 -2.95 6.05 -5.66
CA LEU A 378 -3.36 5.10 -4.62
C LEU A 378 -4.00 3.87 -5.27
N GLY A 379 -3.41 2.71 -5.00
CA GLY A 379 -3.98 1.42 -5.37
C GLY A 379 -4.80 0.83 -4.23
N TYR A 380 -5.33 -0.39 -4.44
CA TYR A 380 -5.98 -1.19 -3.40
C TYR A 380 -5.14 -2.41 -3.08
N ALA A 381 -4.92 -2.68 -1.79
CA ALA A 381 -4.19 -3.87 -1.36
C ALA A 381 -5.10 -5.10 -1.37
N HIS A 382 -4.51 -6.27 -1.67
CA HIS A 382 -5.16 -7.54 -1.38
C HIS A 382 -5.36 -7.68 0.15
N PRO A 383 -6.54 -8.13 0.62
CA PRO A 383 -6.83 -8.22 2.06
C PRO A 383 -5.75 -8.94 2.88
N GLU A 384 -5.26 -10.08 2.41
CA GLU A 384 -4.23 -10.86 3.10
C GLU A 384 -2.83 -10.21 3.06
N MET A 385 -2.58 -9.34 2.08
CA MET A 385 -1.30 -8.66 1.91
C MET A 385 -1.27 -7.25 2.51
N SER A 386 -2.40 -6.79 3.03
CA SER A 386 -2.56 -5.43 3.55
C SER A 386 -1.76 -5.14 4.82
N GLY A 387 -1.36 -6.18 5.56
CA GLY A 387 -0.81 -6.06 6.91
C GLY A 387 -1.90 -5.90 7.98
N LEU A 388 -3.14 -5.63 7.58
CA LEU A 388 -4.32 -5.68 8.45
C LEU A 388 -5.03 -7.01 8.20
N ASP A 389 -4.65 -8.04 8.96
CA ASP A 389 -5.29 -9.35 8.89
C ASP A 389 -6.76 -9.30 9.35
N LYS A 390 -7.44 -10.44 9.24
CA LYS A 390 -8.84 -10.54 9.64
C LYS A 390 -9.05 -10.15 11.12
N GLU A 391 -8.15 -10.55 12.02
CA GLU A 391 -8.27 -10.25 13.45
C GLU A 391 -8.18 -8.74 13.72
N ALA A 392 -7.23 -8.04 13.08
CA ALA A 392 -7.11 -6.58 13.18
C ALA A 392 -8.36 -5.88 12.63
N ARG A 393 -8.91 -6.33 11.52
CA ARG A 393 -10.15 -5.80 10.94
C ARG A 393 -11.34 -6.00 11.86
N ASP A 394 -11.54 -7.21 12.37
CA ASP A 394 -12.62 -7.52 13.32
C ASP A 394 -12.53 -6.62 14.58
N LYS A 395 -11.32 -6.34 15.10
CA LYS A 395 -11.10 -5.41 16.21
C LYS A 395 -11.48 -3.97 15.85
N ILE A 396 -11.10 -3.51 14.65
CA ILE A 396 -11.46 -2.17 14.15
C ILE A 396 -12.98 -2.05 14.05
N GLU A 397 -13.63 -3.02 13.42
CA GLU A 397 -15.11 -3.06 13.28
C GLU A 397 -15.81 -3.05 14.64
N ALA A 398 -15.28 -3.79 15.61
CA ALA A 398 -15.83 -3.79 16.97
C ALA A 398 -15.71 -2.41 17.64
N ILE A 399 -14.59 -1.69 17.47
CA ILE A 399 -14.41 -0.35 18.05
C ILE A 399 -15.34 0.67 17.39
N VAL A 400 -15.49 0.62 16.05
CA VAL A 400 -16.41 1.51 15.33
C VAL A 400 -17.87 1.16 15.69
N GLY A 401 -18.19 -0.12 15.77
CA GLY A 401 -19.50 -0.59 16.23
C GLY A 401 -19.85 -0.12 17.65
N GLU A 402 -18.88 -0.18 18.58
CA GLU A 402 -19.02 0.40 19.93
C GLU A 402 -19.33 1.91 19.86
N ALA A 403 -18.63 2.66 19.01
CA ALA A 403 -18.85 4.10 18.88
C ALA A 403 -20.28 4.43 18.43
N ILE A 404 -20.84 3.66 17.49
CA ILE A 404 -22.21 3.83 17.00
C ILE A 404 -23.21 3.40 18.07
N GLN A 405 -23.04 2.21 18.66
CA GLN A 405 -23.95 1.67 19.68
C GLN A 405 -24.04 2.52 20.95
N THR A 406 -22.93 3.15 21.33
CA THR A 406 -22.90 4.04 22.51
C THR A 406 -23.35 5.45 22.21
N GLY A 407 -23.73 5.78 20.96
CA GLY A 407 -24.13 7.11 20.56
C GLY A 407 -22.94 8.11 20.49
N SER A 408 -21.71 7.62 20.35
CA SER A 408 -20.53 8.48 20.16
C SER A 408 -20.53 9.19 18.81
N THR A 409 -21.14 8.59 17.80
CA THR A 409 -21.47 9.13 16.48
C THR A 409 -22.57 8.28 15.85
N PRO A 410 -23.47 8.85 15.00
CA PRO A 410 -24.46 8.03 14.29
C PRO A 410 -23.84 7.18 13.18
N GLY A 411 -22.76 7.66 12.57
CA GLY A 411 -22.01 6.95 11.54
C GLY A 411 -20.61 7.49 11.34
N ALA A 412 -19.81 6.82 10.54
CA ALA A 412 -18.44 7.18 10.27
C ALA A 412 -17.94 6.63 8.93
N GLN A 413 -16.91 7.26 8.37
CA GLN A 413 -16.04 6.67 7.36
C GLN A 413 -14.64 6.46 7.95
N LEU A 414 -14.04 5.32 7.63
CA LEU A 414 -12.67 4.99 8.00
C LEU A 414 -11.92 4.54 6.75
N ALA A 415 -10.86 5.26 6.42
CA ALA A 415 -9.99 4.92 5.31
C ALA A 415 -8.53 4.86 5.77
N ILE A 416 -7.84 3.78 5.41
CA ILE A 416 -6.46 3.52 5.79
C ILE A 416 -5.69 3.13 4.55
N ALA A 417 -4.52 3.73 4.34
CA ALA A 417 -3.59 3.33 3.29
C ALA A 417 -2.21 3.05 3.88
N VAL A 418 -1.55 2.02 3.36
CA VAL A 418 -0.19 1.60 3.72
C VAL A 418 0.58 1.35 2.43
N ASP A 419 1.81 1.88 2.35
CA ASP A 419 2.68 1.71 1.18
C ASP A 419 2.02 2.08 -0.15
N GLY A 420 1.23 3.15 -0.16
CA GLY A 420 0.54 3.63 -1.37
C GLY A 420 -0.66 2.76 -1.80
N SER A 421 -1.11 1.85 -0.92
CA SER A 421 -2.28 1.01 -1.19
C SER A 421 -3.33 1.16 -0.10
N ILE A 422 -4.57 1.35 -0.50
CA ILE A 422 -5.73 1.38 0.39
C ILE A 422 -5.95 -0.03 0.95
N VAL A 423 -5.84 -0.16 2.26
CA VAL A 423 -6.00 -1.42 2.98
C VAL A 423 -7.36 -1.54 3.66
N LEU A 424 -7.98 -0.42 3.95
CA LEU A 424 -9.36 -0.31 4.45
C LEU A 424 -10.00 0.95 3.88
N ASP A 425 -11.25 0.87 3.43
CA ASP A 425 -12.06 2.00 2.95
C ASP A 425 -13.53 1.64 3.16
N GLU A 426 -14.01 1.91 4.37
CA GLU A 426 -15.33 1.45 4.82
C GLU A 426 -16.18 2.58 5.39
N ALA A 427 -17.50 2.42 5.25
CA ALA A 427 -18.52 3.30 5.78
C ALA A 427 -19.39 2.54 6.78
N TYR A 428 -19.73 3.18 7.88
CA TYR A 428 -20.41 2.55 9.00
C TYR A 428 -21.59 3.41 9.47
N GLY A 429 -22.70 2.74 9.85
CA GLY A 429 -23.84 3.39 10.47
C GLY A 429 -24.65 4.28 9.52
N PHE A 430 -25.18 5.37 10.03
CA PHE A 430 -26.15 6.20 9.35
C PHE A 430 -25.79 7.70 9.47
N LEU A 431 -26.42 8.54 8.65
CA LEU A 431 -26.22 10.00 8.70
C LEU A 431 -26.73 10.60 10.02
N THR A 432 -27.82 10.00 10.56
CA THR A 432 -28.51 10.41 11.78
C THR A 432 -28.84 9.20 12.64
N TYR A 433 -29.24 9.41 13.90
CA TYR A 433 -29.60 8.32 14.83
C TYR A 433 -30.98 7.66 14.54
N ASP A 434 -31.77 8.19 13.62
CA ASP A 434 -33.02 7.56 13.18
C ASP A 434 -32.81 6.35 12.27
N SER A 435 -31.57 6.12 11.80
CA SER A 435 -31.16 4.96 10.99
C SER A 435 -31.87 4.84 9.64
N LEU A 436 -32.27 5.96 9.04
CA LEU A 436 -32.96 5.97 7.75
C LEU A 436 -31.99 6.06 6.57
N LEU A 437 -30.95 6.88 6.67
CA LEU A 437 -30.01 7.15 5.61
C LEU A 437 -28.62 6.57 5.97
N PRO A 438 -28.20 5.49 5.31
CA PRO A 438 -26.89 4.89 5.60
C PRO A 438 -25.75 5.82 5.16
N VAL A 439 -24.63 5.78 5.89
CA VAL A 439 -23.38 6.34 5.42
C VAL A 439 -22.82 5.46 4.32
N ASP A 440 -22.35 6.06 3.26
CA ASP A 440 -21.58 5.37 2.21
C ASP A 440 -20.20 6.03 2.00
N ARG A 441 -19.39 5.48 1.10
CA ARG A 441 -18.04 6.00 0.83
C ARG A 441 -18.06 7.36 0.13
N SER A 442 -19.16 7.75 -0.46
CA SER A 442 -19.34 9.04 -1.13
C SER A 442 -19.81 10.14 -0.18
N THR A 443 -20.31 9.80 1.00
CA THR A 443 -20.83 10.74 1.99
C THR A 443 -19.82 11.82 2.34
N LEU A 444 -20.24 13.08 2.29
CA LEU A 444 -19.42 14.23 2.65
C LEU A 444 -19.59 14.59 4.13
N TYR A 445 -18.49 14.89 4.77
CA TYR A 445 -18.44 15.36 6.16
C TYR A 445 -17.88 16.77 6.24
N ASP A 446 -18.45 17.62 7.10
CA ASP A 446 -17.81 18.86 7.51
C ASP A 446 -16.50 18.53 8.25
N LEU A 447 -15.40 18.94 7.66
CA LEU A 447 -14.04 18.64 8.14
C LEU A 447 -13.65 19.47 9.36
N ALA A 448 -14.37 20.52 9.68
CA ALA A 448 -14.01 21.47 10.72
C ALA A 448 -12.52 21.88 10.59
N SER A 449 -11.76 21.75 11.67
CA SER A 449 -10.34 22.18 11.67
C SER A 449 -9.39 21.35 10.78
N VAL A 450 -9.80 20.23 10.23
CA VAL A 450 -9.01 19.53 9.19
C VAL A 450 -8.88 20.40 7.93
N THR A 451 -9.81 21.36 7.71
CA THR A 451 -9.69 22.44 6.71
C THR A 451 -8.34 23.16 6.78
N LYS A 452 -7.80 23.38 7.98
CA LYS A 452 -6.51 24.07 8.16
C LYS A 452 -5.37 23.43 7.40
N VAL A 453 -5.35 22.09 7.38
CA VAL A 453 -4.26 21.31 6.79
C VAL A 453 -4.58 20.79 5.40
N SER A 454 -5.87 20.62 5.07
CA SER A 454 -6.30 20.17 3.74
C SER A 454 -6.57 21.32 2.76
N ALA A 455 -6.56 22.57 3.25
CA ALA A 455 -6.75 23.78 2.45
C ALA A 455 -5.66 24.82 2.72
N THR A 456 -5.79 25.58 3.81
CA THR A 456 -4.96 26.76 4.07
C THR A 456 -3.47 26.48 4.09
N LEU A 457 -3.06 25.37 4.73
CA LEU A 457 -1.66 24.98 4.78
C LEU A 457 -1.10 24.66 3.39
N LEU A 458 -1.85 23.93 2.56
CA LEU A 458 -1.44 23.61 1.18
C LEU A 458 -1.23 24.91 0.37
N ALA A 459 -2.14 25.88 0.49
CA ALA A 459 -2.00 27.16 -0.19
C ALA A 459 -0.76 27.94 0.29
N VAL A 460 -0.51 27.98 1.60
CA VAL A 460 0.69 28.62 2.17
C VAL A 460 1.97 27.94 1.71
N MET A 461 2.02 26.60 1.72
CA MET A 461 3.17 25.82 1.21
C MET A 461 3.47 26.14 -0.26
N LYS A 462 2.43 26.22 -1.09
CA LYS A 462 2.58 26.54 -2.52
C LYS A 462 3.11 27.98 -2.73
N LEU A 463 2.57 28.96 -2.01
CA LEU A 463 3.03 30.33 -2.09
C LEU A 463 4.45 30.50 -1.51
N TYR A 464 4.82 29.71 -0.51
CA TYR A 464 6.18 29.64 0.00
C TYR A 464 7.16 29.13 -1.06
N GLU A 465 6.84 28.04 -1.77
CA GLU A 465 7.66 27.54 -2.89
C GLU A 465 7.81 28.53 -4.02
N GLN A 466 6.76 29.29 -4.29
CA GLN A 466 6.78 30.37 -5.30
C GLN A 466 7.60 31.60 -4.84
N GLY A 467 8.15 31.58 -3.63
CA GLY A 467 8.89 32.72 -3.06
C GLY A 467 8.00 33.92 -2.74
N LYS A 468 6.68 33.76 -2.76
CA LYS A 468 5.71 34.82 -2.47
C LYS A 468 5.43 35.00 -0.98
N ILE A 469 5.59 33.95 -0.19
CA ILE A 469 5.49 33.97 1.26
C ILE A 469 6.85 33.59 1.87
N HIS A 470 7.31 34.40 2.82
CA HIS A 470 8.45 34.10 3.68
C HIS A 470 7.98 33.93 5.11
N LEU A 471 8.32 32.80 5.73
CA LEU A 471 7.77 32.40 7.03
C LEU A 471 8.13 33.33 8.18
N ASP A 472 9.25 34.01 8.10
CA ASP A 472 9.76 34.93 9.11
C ASP A 472 9.39 36.41 8.83
N SER A 473 8.71 36.68 7.72
CA SER A 473 8.15 37.98 7.47
C SER A 473 6.95 38.25 8.37
N SER A 474 6.81 39.51 8.78
CA SER A 474 5.72 39.98 9.63
C SER A 474 4.39 40.02 8.87
N LEU A 475 3.30 39.94 9.61
CA LEU A 475 1.95 40.02 9.07
C LEU A 475 1.70 41.34 8.35
N SER A 476 2.22 42.46 8.92
CA SER A 476 2.13 43.80 8.33
C SER A 476 2.80 43.93 6.96
N HIS A 477 3.74 43.04 6.63
CA HIS A 477 4.33 42.98 5.29
C HIS A 477 3.33 42.58 4.21
N TYR A 478 2.45 41.63 4.54
CA TYR A 478 1.47 41.09 3.57
C TYR A 478 0.13 41.78 3.61
N LEU A 479 -0.28 42.27 4.80
CA LEU A 479 -1.59 42.86 5.06
C LEU A 479 -1.41 44.28 5.65
N PRO A 480 -1.51 45.33 4.83
CA PRO A 480 -1.33 46.71 5.30
C PRO A 480 -2.27 47.13 6.46
N ALA A 481 -3.49 46.56 6.52
CA ALA A 481 -4.43 46.80 7.60
C ALA A 481 -3.89 46.40 8.99
N TYR A 482 -2.84 45.64 9.09
CA TYR A 482 -2.23 45.19 10.34
C TYR A 482 -1.05 46.08 10.79
N GLN A 483 -0.60 47.05 9.99
CA GLN A 483 0.63 47.83 10.27
C GLN A 483 0.60 48.53 11.62
N GLU A 484 -0.54 49.11 12.00
CA GLU A 484 -0.72 49.83 13.28
C GLU A 484 -1.42 48.96 14.35
N SER A 485 -1.56 47.63 14.11
CA SER A 485 -2.21 46.72 15.05
C SER A 485 -1.22 46.12 16.01
N ASN A 486 -1.72 45.59 17.13
CA ASN A 486 -0.92 44.75 18.06
C ASN A 486 -0.44 43.41 17.46
N LYS A 487 -0.68 43.17 16.18
CA LYS A 487 -0.34 41.96 15.45
C LYS A 487 0.67 42.25 14.32
N SER A 488 1.14 43.48 14.17
CA SER A 488 2.01 43.92 13.07
C SER A 488 3.22 43.01 12.89
N ASP A 489 3.88 42.63 13.99
CA ASP A 489 5.13 41.88 14.02
C ASP A 489 4.97 40.35 14.11
N ILE A 490 3.73 39.83 14.16
CA ILE A 490 3.47 38.40 14.15
C ILE A 490 3.95 37.81 12.82
N THR A 491 4.78 36.79 12.90
CA THR A 491 5.29 36.11 11.70
C THR A 491 4.35 35.02 11.17
N ILE A 492 4.43 34.71 9.89
CA ILE A 492 3.67 33.61 9.28
C ILE A 492 4.00 32.28 9.98
N ARG A 493 5.26 32.05 10.36
CA ARG A 493 5.69 30.90 11.15
C ARG A 493 4.95 30.77 12.48
N ALA A 494 4.84 31.86 13.21
CA ALA A 494 4.15 31.90 14.50
C ALA A 494 2.63 31.62 14.34
N LEU A 495 2.00 32.11 13.29
CA LEU A 495 0.60 31.80 12.98
C LEU A 495 0.40 30.32 12.72
N LEU A 496 1.20 29.72 11.83
CA LEU A 496 1.13 28.30 11.46
C LEU A 496 1.35 27.39 12.69
N ALA A 497 2.26 27.74 13.56
CA ALA A 497 2.58 26.94 14.76
C ALA A 497 1.66 27.22 15.95
N HIS A 498 0.63 28.07 15.82
CA HIS A 498 -0.19 28.53 16.94
C HIS A 498 0.62 29.13 18.11
N ASN A 499 1.70 29.83 17.78
CA ASN A 499 2.63 30.47 18.72
C ASN A 499 2.61 31.99 18.63
N ALA A 500 1.50 32.55 18.16
CA ALA A 500 1.37 33.97 17.86
C ALA A 500 0.71 34.80 18.99
N GLY A 501 0.41 34.22 20.14
CA GLY A 501 -0.27 34.88 21.22
C GLY A 501 -1.72 35.27 20.91
N LEU A 502 -2.31 34.69 19.90
CA LEU A 502 -3.71 34.90 19.54
C LEU A 502 -4.66 34.14 20.47
N ARG A 503 -5.84 34.75 20.73
CA ARG A 503 -6.89 34.03 21.47
C ARG A 503 -7.32 32.78 20.73
N PRO A 504 -7.70 31.70 21.44
CA PRO A 504 -8.20 30.47 20.82
C PRO A 504 -9.41 30.74 19.93
N TYR A 505 -10.37 31.52 20.41
CA TYR A 505 -11.62 31.78 19.74
C TYR A 505 -12.15 33.19 20.14
N VAL A 506 -12.80 33.90 19.20
CA VAL A 506 -13.59 35.12 19.41
C VAL A 506 -14.87 34.93 18.60
N PRO A 507 -16.07 35.06 19.22
CA PRO A 507 -17.34 34.85 18.53
C PRO A 507 -17.72 36.07 17.67
N PHE A 508 -17.06 36.25 16.54
CA PHE A 508 -17.34 37.35 15.59
C PHE A 508 -18.75 37.27 15.02
N TRP A 509 -19.32 36.06 14.90
CA TRP A 509 -20.69 35.84 14.49
C TRP A 509 -21.72 36.56 15.37
N GLN A 510 -21.47 36.69 16.68
CA GLN A 510 -22.37 37.46 17.57
C GLN A 510 -22.44 38.92 17.20
N LYS A 511 -21.32 39.53 16.76
CA LYS A 511 -21.31 40.90 16.27
C LYS A 511 -22.02 41.02 14.93
N ALA A 512 -21.97 40.00 14.10
CA ALA A 512 -22.64 39.97 12.81
C ALA A 512 -24.17 39.82 12.94
N LEU A 513 -24.68 39.40 14.09
CA LEU A 513 -26.13 39.34 14.40
C LEU A 513 -26.69 40.65 14.97
N SER A 514 -25.90 41.72 15.04
CA SER A 514 -26.41 43.03 15.55
C SER A 514 -27.57 43.51 14.70
N ALA A 515 -28.73 43.68 15.33
CA ALA A 515 -29.99 44.05 14.67
C ALA A 515 -29.88 45.33 13.83
N ASP A 516 -29.04 46.28 14.26
CA ASP A 516 -28.87 47.56 13.58
C ASP A 516 -28.13 47.46 12.23
N ARG A 517 -27.60 46.30 11.88
CA ARG A 517 -26.79 46.11 10.68
C ARG A 517 -27.16 44.88 9.84
N LEU A 518 -28.19 44.15 10.21
CA LEU A 518 -28.57 42.91 9.49
C LEU A 518 -28.77 43.12 8.00
N GLU A 519 -29.48 44.19 7.60
CA GLU A 519 -29.70 44.48 6.18
C GLU A 519 -28.39 44.75 5.44
N ALA A 520 -27.50 45.57 5.99
CA ALA A 520 -26.21 45.86 5.37
C ALA A 520 -25.26 44.66 5.32
N PHE A 521 -25.44 43.68 6.21
CA PHE A 521 -24.57 42.55 6.30
C PHE A 521 -24.96 41.31 5.42
N TYR A 522 -26.28 41.17 5.18
CA TYR A 522 -26.79 39.94 4.59
C TYR A 522 -27.59 40.10 3.30
N TYR A 523 -28.02 41.35 2.98
CA TYR A 523 -28.87 41.63 1.83
C TYR A 523 -28.28 42.74 0.96
N GLU A 524 -28.02 42.40 -0.31
CA GLU A 524 -27.52 43.38 -1.29
C GLU A 524 -28.66 44.11 -2.00
N THR A 525 -29.84 43.46 -2.08
CA THR A 525 -31.03 44.01 -2.75
C THR A 525 -32.32 43.69 -1.99
N GLU A 526 -33.39 44.46 -2.25
CA GLU A 526 -34.73 44.19 -1.72
C GLU A 526 -35.29 42.82 -2.19
N ALA A 527 -34.85 42.34 -3.36
CA ALA A 527 -35.19 41.02 -3.86
C ALA A 527 -34.55 39.88 -3.05
N ASP A 528 -33.38 40.13 -2.44
CA ASP A 528 -32.71 39.14 -1.57
C ASP A 528 -33.43 39.01 -0.23
N LEU A 529 -34.07 40.06 0.26
CA LEU A 529 -34.92 40.02 1.46
C LEU A 529 -36.17 39.12 1.25
N LEU A 530 -36.71 39.09 0.04
CA LEU A 530 -37.92 38.35 -0.31
C LEU A 530 -37.66 36.87 -0.69
N SER A 531 -36.42 36.53 -1.05
CA SER A 531 -36.02 35.16 -1.33
C SER A 531 -35.50 34.53 -0.05
N ASP A 532 -36.12 33.45 0.42
CA ASP A 532 -35.64 32.68 1.57
C ASP A 532 -34.36 31.89 1.17
N LYS A 533 -33.25 32.64 0.96
CA LYS A 533 -31.95 32.10 0.58
C LYS A 533 -31.19 31.47 1.77
N ARG A 534 -31.81 31.48 2.97
CA ARG A 534 -31.20 30.89 4.19
C ARG A 534 -31.06 29.39 4.14
N SER A 535 -31.81 28.70 3.30
CA SER A 535 -31.71 27.26 3.09
C SER A 535 -30.38 26.78 2.48
N TYR A 536 -29.58 27.71 1.94
CA TYR A 536 -28.28 27.36 1.28
C TYR A 536 -27.05 28.00 1.94
N GLY A 537 -27.15 28.41 3.22
CA GLY A 537 -26.06 29.02 3.95
C GLY A 537 -26.14 30.58 3.99
N ILE A 538 -25.22 31.16 4.74
CA ILE A 538 -25.16 32.62 4.94
C ILE A 538 -24.35 33.24 3.81
N ARG A 539 -24.93 34.26 3.15
CA ARG A 539 -24.23 35.06 2.12
C ARG A 539 -23.90 36.43 2.66
N PRO A 540 -22.65 36.66 3.12
CA PRO A 540 -22.23 37.93 3.63
C PRO A 540 -22.06 38.93 2.48
N THR A 541 -22.48 40.20 2.73
CA THR A 541 -22.12 41.32 1.86
C THR A 541 -20.64 41.68 2.00
N PRO A 542 -20.04 42.42 1.06
CA PRO A 542 -18.71 43.00 1.22
C PRO A 542 -18.53 43.79 2.50
N VAL A 543 -19.58 44.49 2.95
CA VAL A 543 -19.59 45.28 4.20
C VAL A 543 -19.35 44.37 5.43
N LEU A 544 -19.98 43.20 5.46
CA LEU A 544 -19.75 42.22 6.55
C LEU A 544 -18.33 41.66 6.50
N ILE A 545 -17.86 41.26 5.32
CA ILE A 545 -16.51 40.75 5.14
C ILE A 545 -15.46 41.75 5.62
N ASP A 546 -15.56 43.00 5.22
CA ASP A 546 -14.65 44.08 5.68
C ASP A 546 -14.75 44.33 7.19
N SER A 547 -15.95 44.25 7.73
CA SER A 547 -16.17 44.36 9.17
C SER A 547 -15.52 43.22 9.94
N LEU A 548 -15.66 41.98 9.46
CA LEU A 548 -15.01 40.77 10.04
C LEU A 548 -13.50 40.92 10.02
N LYS A 549 -12.91 41.28 8.89
CA LYS A 549 -11.46 41.52 8.75
C LYS A 549 -10.99 42.55 9.77
N ASN A 550 -11.73 43.67 9.89
CA ASN A 550 -11.39 44.73 10.83
C ASN A 550 -11.54 44.29 12.31
N TRP A 551 -12.56 43.52 12.66
CA TRP A 551 -12.71 42.98 14.02
C TRP A 551 -11.59 42.02 14.38
N ILE A 552 -11.05 41.25 13.42
CA ILE A 552 -9.86 40.39 13.62
C ILE A 552 -8.65 41.28 13.90
N VAL A 553 -8.40 42.34 13.12
CA VAL A 553 -7.30 43.28 13.32
C VAL A 553 -7.38 43.89 14.74
N GLN A 554 -8.55 44.27 15.19
CA GLN A 554 -8.77 44.93 16.50
C GLN A 554 -8.81 43.94 17.69
N SER A 555 -8.88 42.61 17.44
CA SER A 555 -8.98 41.62 18.50
C SER A 555 -7.76 41.66 19.42
N ARG A 556 -8.01 41.46 20.75
CA ARG A 556 -6.93 41.46 21.74
C ARG A 556 -6.10 40.22 21.66
N LEU A 557 -4.79 40.35 21.87
CA LEU A 557 -3.89 39.24 22.13
C LEU A 557 -4.13 38.67 23.53
N LEU A 558 -3.60 37.43 23.77
CA LEU A 558 -3.43 36.93 25.12
C LEU A 558 -2.34 37.74 25.83
N ASN A 559 -2.52 37.95 27.12
CA ASN A 559 -1.48 38.56 27.92
C ASN A 559 -0.45 37.53 28.31
N TYR A 560 0.78 37.70 27.85
CA TYR A 560 1.93 36.95 28.28
C TYR A 560 2.91 37.89 29.00
N ASP A 561 3.45 37.45 30.13
CA ASP A 561 4.50 38.19 30.84
C ASP A 561 5.87 38.05 30.12
N SER A 562 5.93 37.22 29.07
CA SER A 562 7.12 36.88 28.29
C SER A 562 6.75 36.49 26.84
N VAL A 563 7.62 35.77 26.17
CA VAL A 563 7.42 35.25 24.81
C VAL A 563 6.14 34.43 24.68
N PRO A 564 5.35 34.58 23.61
CA PRO A 564 4.13 33.80 23.40
C PRO A 564 4.40 32.31 23.44
N HIS A 565 3.56 31.58 24.18
CA HIS A 565 3.57 30.13 24.22
C HIS A 565 2.53 29.53 23.27
N TYR A 566 2.54 28.22 23.09
CA TYR A 566 1.55 27.49 22.34
C TYR A 566 0.12 27.79 22.84
N SER A 567 -0.70 28.32 21.95
CA SER A 567 -2.14 28.50 22.17
C SER A 567 -2.87 28.27 20.85
N TYR A 568 -3.53 27.11 20.72
CA TYR A 568 -4.32 26.82 19.53
C TYR A 568 -5.31 27.94 19.24
N SER A 569 -5.31 28.46 18.01
CA SER A 569 -6.13 29.61 17.62
C SER A 569 -6.70 29.47 16.22
N ASP A 570 -8.02 29.56 16.09
CA ASP A 570 -8.70 29.65 14.79
C ASP A 570 -8.39 30.96 14.11
N ILE A 571 -8.22 32.04 14.89
CA ILE A 571 -7.95 33.40 14.37
C ILE A 571 -6.67 33.40 13.51
N GLY A 572 -5.64 32.66 13.91
CA GLY A 572 -4.40 32.55 13.12
C GLY A 572 -4.65 32.08 11.70
N PHE A 573 -5.53 31.09 11.51
CA PHE A 573 -5.88 30.57 10.19
C PHE A 573 -6.87 31.46 9.43
N MET A 574 -7.74 32.21 10.13
CA MET A 574 -8.52 33.28 9.49
C MET A 574 -7.60 34.37 8.90
N VAL A 575 -6.51 34.68 9.59
CA VAL A 575 -5.50 35.65 9.12
C VAL A 575 -4.69 35.05 7.97
N LEU A 576 -4.26 33.79 8.06
CA LEU A 576 -3.55 33.11 6.96
C LEU A 576 -4.40 33.03 5.68
N HIS A 577 -5.72 32.84 5.78
CA HIS A 577 -6.63 32.96 4.64
C HIS A 577 -6.50 34.37 3.97
N GLN A 578 -6.54 35.43 4.72
CA GLN A 578 -6.37 36.78 4.18
C GLN A 578 -4.99 36.97 3.51
N VAL A 579 -3.93 36.40 4.10
CA VAL A 579 -2.59 36.44 3.50
C VAL A 579 -2.57 35.69 2.18
N VAL A 580 -3.18 34.47 2.11
CA VAL A 580 -3.26 33.71 0.87
C VAL A 580 -3.92 34.50 -0.24
N GLU A 581 -5.07 35.08 0.02
CA GLU A 581 -5.81 35.90 -0.97
C GLU A 581 -5.05 37.17 -1.38
N ALA A 582 -4.47 37.88 -0.42
CA ALA A 582 -3.70 39.09 -0.71
C ALA A 582 -2.45 38.83 -1.55
N VAL A 583 -1.78 37.74 -1.30
CA VAL A 583 -0.51 37.37 -1.98
C VAL A 583 -0.75 36.69 -3.33
N SER A 584 -1.78 35.84 -3.44
CA SER A 584 -2.11 35.15 -4.69
C SER A 584 -2.86 36.06 -5.67
N GLY A 585 -3.69 36.99 -5.18
CA GLY A 585 -4.64 37.77 -5.97
C GLY A 585 -5.88 36.96 -6.39
N GLU A 586 -6.08 35.77 -5.86
CA GLU A 586 -7.20 34.86 -6.13
C GLU A 586 -7.93 34.54 -4.82
N SER A 587 -9.21 34.14 -4.87
CA SER A 587 -9.87 33.59 -3.70
C SER A 587 -9.16 32.28 -3.28
N MET A 588 -9.17 31.97 -1.99
CA MET A 588 -8.54 30.75 -1.48
C MET A 588 -9.10 29.48 -2.14
N GLU A 589 -10.41 29.43 -2.36
CA GLU A 589 -11.05 28.30 -3.04
C GLU A 589 -10.55 28.14 -4.50
N SER A 590 -10.52 29.26 -5.27
CA SER A 590 -10.00 29.25 -6.64
C SER A 590 -8.54 28.80 -6.69
N PHE A 591 -7.71 29.33 -5.80
CA PHE A 591 -6.29 28.97 -5.71
C PHE A 591 -6.09 27.48 -5.42
N LEU A 592 -6.83 26.92 -4.45
CA LEU A 592 -6.74 25.49 -4.09
C LEU A 592 -7.25 24.60 -5.21
N THR A 593 -8.36 24.93 -5.83
CA THR A 593 -8.92 24.17 -6.95
C THR A 593 -7.92 24.07 -8.09
N LYS A 594 -7.34 25.20 -8.49
CA LYS A 594 -6.38 25.28 -9.59
C LYS A 594 -5.05 24.54 -9.32
N HIS A 595 -4.52 24.68 -8.11
CA HIS A 595 -3.17 24.22 -7.79
C HIS A 595 -3.12 22.83 -7.12
N PHE A 596 -4.25 22.33 -6.61
CA PHE A 596 -4.31 21.05 -5.91
C PHE A 596 -5.50 20.19 -6.32
N TYR A 597 -6.75 20.65 -6.13
CA TYR A 597 -7.91 19.76 -6.20
C TYR A 597 -8.16 19.26 -7.63
N GLN A 598 -8.15 20.14 -8.61
CA GLN A 598 -8.32 19.78 -10.02
C GLN A 598 -7.15 18.91 -10.55
N PRO A 599 -5.85 19.26 -10.32
CA PRO A 599 -4.75 18.40 -10.72
C PRO A 599 -4.75 17.01 -10.08
N LEU A 600 -5.27 16.89 -8.85
CA LEU A 600 -5.43 15.62 -8.14
C LEU A 600 -6.69 14.84 -8.57
N GLY A 601 -7.57 15.44 -9.37
CA GLY A 601 -8.84 14.83 -9.76
C GLY A 601 -9.85 14.73 -8.62
N LEU A 602 -9.75 15.61 -7.60
CA LEU A 602 -10.66 15.62 -6.46
C LEU A 602 -11.96 16.33 -6.85
N THR A 603 -13.07 15.62 -6.71
CA THR A 603 -14.40 16.09 -7.10
C THR A 603 -15.36 16.20 -5.92
N ARG A 604 -15.01 15.57 -4.79
CA ARG A 604 -15.83 15.52 -3.57
C ARG A 604 -15.17 16.25 -2.39
N LEU A 605 -14.18 17.08 -2.65
CA LEU A 605 -13.50 17.93 -1.67
C LEU A 605 -13.83 19.38 -2.04
N ALA A 606 -14.74 20.00 -1.32
CA ALA A 606 -15.31 21.29 -1.70
C ALA A 606 -15.73 22.14 -0.49
N PHE A 607 -15.67 23.45 -0.65
CA PHE A 607 -16.42 24.40 0.17
C PHE A 607 -17.84 24.51 -0.37
N ASN A 608 -18.80 24.82 0.51
CA ASN A 608 -20.22 25.05 0.16
C ASN A 608 -20.76 23.96 -0.80
N PRO A 609 -20.81 22.69 -0.39
CA PRO A 609 -21.10 21.57 -1.30
C PRO A 609 -22.46 21.68 -1.99
N LEU A 610 -23.48 22.23 -1.35
CA LEU A 610 -24.80 22.44 -1.97
C LEU A 610 -24.72 23.39 -3.19
N GLU A 611 -23.83 24.38 -3.16
CA GLU A 611 -23.60 25.31 -4.29
C GLU A 611 -22.82 24.64 -5.43
N LYS A 612 -22.14 23.53 -5.16
CA LYS A 612 -21.43 22.71 -6.15
C LYS A 612 -22.29 21.60 -6.74
N GLY A 613 -23.57 21.52 -6.36
CA GLY A 613 -24.54 20.58 -6.89
C GLY A 613 -24.61 19.24 -6.16
N PHE A 614 -24.00 19.10 -4.99
CA PHE A 614 -24.20 17.92 -4.15
C PHE A 614 -25.62 17.90 -3.56
N ASP A 615 -26.21 16.70 -3.51
CA ASP A 615 -27.50 16.51 -2.84
C ASP A 615 -27.32 16.60 -1.32
N LEU A 616 -28.34 17.13 -0.64
CA LEU A 616 -28.35 17.23 0.81
C LEU A 616 -28.15 15.85 1.49
N PHE A 617 -28.70 14.78 0.89
CA PHE A 617 -28.62 13.43 1.42
C PHE A 617 -27.24 12.76 1.19
N GLU A 618 -26.38 13.38 0.42
CA GLU A 618 -24.96 12.97 0.30
C GLU A 618 -24.08 13.53 1.42
N ILE A 619 -24.62 14.39 2.30
CA ILE A 619 -23.85 15.15 3.29
C ILE A 619 -24.32 14.78 4.69
N ALA A 620 -23.39 14.48 5.59
CA ALA A 620 -23.72 14.20 6.99
C ALA A 620 -24.10 15.50 7.73
N PRO A 621 -25.28 15.56 8.39
CA PRO A 621 -25.66 16.73 9.19
C PRO A 621 -24.79 16.86 10.44
N THR A 622 -24.71 18.07 10.99
CA THR A 622 -24.00 18.38 12.23
C THR A 622 -24.95 18.65 13.39
N GLU A 623 -24.77 19.71 14.16
CA GLU A 623 -25.63 19.99 15.31
C GLU A 623 -26.95 20.69 14.93
N TYR A 624 -27.92 20.68 15.82
CA TYR A 624 -28.99 21.66 15.81
C TYR A 624 -28.47 22.96 16.47
N ASP A 625 -28.33 24.03 15.69
CA ASP A 625 -27.71 25.25 16.13
C ASP A 625 -28.75 26.22 16.76
N TYR A 626 -29.04 26.04 18.04
CA TYR A 626 -29.98 26.86 18.81
C TYR A 626 -29.53 28.31 19.01
N TYR A 627 -28.27 28.66 18.77
CA TYR A 627 -27.73 29.96 19.14
C TYR A 627 -27.63 30.93 17.98
N PHE A 628 -27.51 30.42 16.75
CA PHE A 628 -27.23 31.28 15.59
C PHE A 628 -28.25 31.07 14.46
N ARG A 629 -28.52 29.81 14.07
CA ARG A 629 -29.38 29.50 12.93
C ARG A 629 -30.79 29.08 13.32
N ASP A 630 -30.96 28.52 14.51
CA ASP A 630 -32.16 27.87 15.03
C ASP A 630 -32.71 26.79 14.11
N GLU A 631 -31.76 25.98 13.56
CA GLU A 631 -32.05 24.86 12.65
C GLU A 631 -30.99 23.80 12.73
N LEU A 632 -31.29 22.62 12.15
CA LEU A 632 -30.31 21.58 11.93
C LEU A 632 -29.32 22.03 10.86
N VAL A 633 -28.04 22.11 11.21
CA VAL A 633 -26.97 22.48 10.27
C VAL A 633 -26.66 21.29 9.37
N TRP A 634 -27.12 21.38 8.12
CA TRP A 634 -27.01 20.32 7.13
C TRP A 634 -26.61 20.86 5.77
N GLY A 635 -25.54 20.33 5.18
CA GLY A 635 -25.01 20.76 3.89
C GLY A 635 -24.27 22.10 3.88
N VAL A 636 -24.19 22.76 5.03
CA VAL A 636 -23.47 24.02 5.24
C VAL A 636 -22.50 23.91 6.41
N VAL A 637 -21.49 24.79 6.45
CA VAL A 637 -20.44 24.73 7.48
C VAL A 637 -21.00 24.84 8.89
N HIS A 638 -20.55 23.99 9.80
CA HIS A 638 -20.92 24.03 11.22
C HIS A 638 -20.37 25.27 11.92
N ASP A 639 -19.09 25.61 11.72
CA ASP A 639 -18.44 26.69 12.41
C ASP A 639 -19.14 28.06 12.12
N ARG A 640 -19.63 28.71 13.17
CA ARG A 640 -20.42 29.95 13.04
C ARG A 640 -19.60 31.13 12.50
N ASN A 641 -18.30 31.19 12.84
CA ASN A 641 -17.43 32.22 12.27
C ASN A 641 -17.18 31.96 10.78
N ALA A 642 -16.91 30.69 10.38
CA ALA A 642 -16.78 30.34 8.97
C ALA A 642 -18.08 30.64 8.19
N ALA A 643 -19.24 30.40 8.80
CA ALA A 643 -20.54 30.71 8.20
C ALA A 643 -20.70 32.20 7.87
N VAL A 644 -20.35 33.09 8.78
CA VAL A 644 -20.43 34.56 8.50
C VAL A 644 -19.35 35.03 7.52
N PHE A 645 -18.34 34.22 7.23
CA PHE A 645 -17.42 34.41 6.10
C PHE A 645 -17.94 33.82 4.78
N GLY A 646 -19.19 33.30 4.75
CA GLY A 646 -19.80 32.73 3.55
C GLY A 646 -19.40 31.26 3.30
N GLY A 647 -19.00 30.54 4.35
CA GLY A 647 -18.65 29.09 4.29
C GLY A 647 -17.21 28.81 3.88
N VAL A 648 -16.48 29.77 3.32
CA VAL A 648 -15.07 29.61 2.93
C VAL A 648 -14.19 30.36 3.93
N ALA A 649 -13.55 29.61 4.83
CA ALA A 649 -12.67 30.22 5.82
C ALA A 649 -11.40 29.36 6.02
N GLY A 650 -10.29 30.02 6.40
CA GLY A 650 -9.02 29.32 6.52
C GLY A 650 -8.93 28.29 7.66
N HIS A 651 -9.85 28.36 8.60
CA HIS A 651 -9.86 27.50 9.79
C HIS A 651 -10.91 26.38 9.74
N ALA A 652 -11.96 26.51 8.90
CA ALA A 652 -13.08 25.58 8.75
C ALA A 652 -13.84 25.83 7.43
N GLY A 653 -14.76 24.95 7.05
CA GLY A 653 -15.67 25.10 5.92
C GLY A 653 -15.45 24.13 4.78
N LEU A 654 -14.37 23.35 4.80
CA LEU A 654 -14.13 22.31 3.79
C LEU A 654 -14.94 21.07 4.13
N PHE A 655 -15.52 20.45 3.11
CA PHE A 655 -16.19 19.16 3.16
C PHE A 655 -15.44 18.14 2.29
N ALA A 656 -15.41 16.88 2.72
CA ALA A 656 -14.86 15.80 1.93
C ALA A 656 -15.38 14.44 2.38
N ASN A 657 -15.12 13.42 1.56
CA ASN A 657 -15.15 12.03 1.98
C ASN A 657 -13.74 11.55 2.39
N ALA A 658 -13.65 10.37 2.99
CA ALA A 658 -12.38 9.84 3.48
C ALA A 658 -11.39 9.52 2.34
N HIS A 659 -11.89 9.04 1.21
CA HIS A 659 -11.06 8.66 0.07
C HIS A 659 -10.26 9.84 -0.50
N GLU A 660 -10.88 11.00 -0.69
CA GLU A 660 -10.17 12.17 -1.24
C GLU A 660 -9.12 12.73 -0.29
N LEU A 661 -9.35 12.60 1.02
CA LEU A 661 -8.33 12.95 2.02
C LEU A 661 -7.13 11.98 2.01
N LEU A 662 -7.36 10.68 1.70
CA LEU A 662 -6.23 9.76 1.43
C LEU A 662 -5.37 10.26 0.27
N VAL A 663 -5.98 10.74 -0.82
CA VAL A 663 -5.24 11.28 -1.99
C VAL A 663 -4.40 12.51 -1.60
N VAL A 664 -4.97 13.44 -0.83
CA VAL A 664 -4.23 14.62 -0.34
C VAL A 664 -3.03 14.21 0.50
N LEU A 665 -3.23 13.31 1.47
CA LEU A 665 -2.13 12.86 2.35
C LEU A 665 -1.11 11.99 1.61
N GLN A 666 -1.54 11.15 0.67
CA GLN A 666 -0.65 10.35 -0.16
C GLN A 666 0.25 11.25 -1.01
N THR A 667 -0.29 12.34 -1.56
CA THR A 667 0.51 13.35 -2.25
C THR A 667 1.65 13.87 -1.37
N LEU A 668 1.36 14.15 -0.10
CA LEU A 668 2.38 14.62 0.85
C LEU A 668 3.41 13.52 1.18
N LEU A 669 2.97 12.27 1.41
CA LEU A 669 3.89 11.15 1.68
C LEU A 669 4.78 10.81 0.48
N GLN A 670 4.29 11.04 -0.75
CA GLN A 670 5.06 10.85 -1.99
C GLN A 670 5.94 12.07 -2.35
N GLY A 671 6.26 12.92 -1.39
CA GLY A 671 7.10 14.09 -1.63
C GLY A 671 6.45 15.16 -2.50
N GLY A 672 5.12 15.27 -2.44
CA GLY A 672 4.34 16.29 -3.15
C GLY A 672 3.97 15.94 -4.58
N SER A 673 4.19 14.69 -4.99
CA SER A 673 3.78 14.19 -6.32
C SER A 673 2.60 13.24 -6.21
N TYR A 674 1.74 13.23 -7.23
CA TYR A 674 0.65 12.26 -7.38
C TYR A 674 0.23 12.17 -8.85
N ALA A 675 0.01 10.96 -9.36
CA ALA A 675 -0.40 10.73 -10.75
C ALA A 675 0.46 11.54 -11.76
N GLU A 676 1.79 11.50 -11.60
CA GLU A 676 2.79 12.23 -12.41
C GLU A 676 2.75 13.77 -12.29
N GLN A 677 1.90 14.31 -11.42
CA GLN A 677 1.82 15.73 -11.14
C GLN A 677 2.69 16.09 -9.93
N GLN A 678 3.67 16.97 -10.08
CA GLN A 678 4.46 17.53 -8.96
C GLN A 678 3.80 18.80 -8.47
N LEU A 679 3.14 18.75 -7.31
CA LEU A 679 2.41 19.87 -6.74
C LEU A 679 3.22 20.67 -5.72
N LEU A 680 4.03 19.96 -4.92
CA LEU A 680 4.91 20.54 -3.89
C LEU A 680 6.27 19.82 -3.96
N SER A 681 7.35 20.48 -3.52
CA SER A 681 8.65 19.82 -3.41
C SER A 681 8.78 19.01 -2.11
N PRO A 682 9.53 17.89 -2.11
CA PRO A 682 9.82 17.13 -0.90
C PRO A 682 10.42 18.01 0.21
N THR A 683 11.31 18.92 -0.15
CA THR A 683 11.97 19.84 0.79
C THR A 683 11.00 20.76 1.51
N THR A 684 9.97 21.25 0.82
CA THR A 684 8.91 22.05 1.44
C THR A 684 8.11 21.23 2.44
N ILE A 685 7.70 20.03 2.06
CA ILE A 685 6.92 19.14 2.94
C ILE A 685 7.72 18.83 4.20
N ASP A 686 8.97 18.40 4.07
CA ASP A 686 9.86 18.09 5.19
C ASP A 686 10.08 19.31 6.08
N TYR A 687 10.24 20.49 5.48
CA TYR A 687 10.44 21.72 6.23
C TYR A 687 9.21 22.08 7.05
N PHE A 688 8.01 22.01 6.46
CA PHE A 688 6.76 22.31 7.17
C PHE A 688 6.37 21.25 8.21
N ASN A 689 6.93 20.04 8.15
CA ASN A 689 6.74 18.98 9.15
C ASN A 689 7.67 19.10 10.37
N ARG A 690 8.54 20.12 10.44
CA ARG A 690 9.46 20.34 11.58
C ARG A 690 8.79 21.16 12.69
N ARG A 691 9.16 20.82 13.94
CA ARG A 691 8.86 21.67 15.11
C ARG A 691 9.88 22.81 15.18
N PHE A 692 9.40 24.02 15.36
CA PHE A 692 10.25 25.23 15.43
C PHE A 692 10.28 25.88 16.81
N PHE A 693 9.38 25.52 17.70
CA PHE A 693 9.27 26.07 19.03
C PHE A 693 9.45 24.95 20.06
N PRO A 694 10.38 25.08 21.04
CA PRO A 694 10.78 23.95 21.90
C PRO A 694 9.64 23.33 22.71
N ASP A 695 8.75 24.15 23.25
CA ASP A 695 7.64 23.70 24.11
C ASP A 695 6.31 23.55 23.36
N ASN A 696 6.37 23.44 22.04
CA ASN A 696 5.22 23.37 21.18
C ASN A 696 5.18 22.02 20.45
N ARG A 697 4.10 21.27 20.62
CA ARG A 697 3.92 20.00 19.89
C ARG A 697 3.64 20.21 18.39
N ARG A 698 3.32 21.42 17.94
CA ARG A 698 2.97 21.70 16.55
C ARG A 698 4.20 21.84 15.66
N ALA A 699 4.09 21.31 14.45
CA ALA A 699 4.86 21.76 13.32
C ALA A 699 4.16 22.97 12.66
N LEU A 700 4.50 23.32 11.43
CA LEU A 700 3.84 24.40 10.73
C LEU A 700 2.48 23.92 10.18
N GLY A 701 1.42 24.22 10.91
CA GLY A 701 0.04 23.80 10.64
C GLY A 701 -0.31 22.41 11.19
N TRP A 702 0.63 21.48 11.19
CA TRP A 702 0.40 20.11 11.60
C TRP A 702 0.40 19.89 13.11
N ASP A 703 -0.49 19.03 13.59
CA ASP A 703 -0.35 18.40 14.90
C ASP A 703 0.67 17.27 14.79
N LYS A 704 1.47 17.08 15.84
CA LYS A 704 2.50 16.06 15.93
C LYS A 704 2.20 15.11 17.07
N LYS A 705 2.77 13.90 17.03
CA LYS A 705 2.73 12.99 18.16
C LYS A 705 3.14 13.70 19.44
N ASP A 706 2.39 13.47 20.51
CA ASP A 706 2.68 13.92 21.87
C ASP A 706 2.20 12.84 22.84
N ASP A 707 3.10 12.31 23.66
CA ASP A 707 2.81 11.20 24.58
C ASP A 707 1.89 11.59 25.74
N ARG A 708 1.70 12.89 25.98
CA ARG A 708 0.92 13.42 27.11
C ARG A 708 -0.48 13.87 26.67
N LEU A 709 -0.59 14.53 25.53
CA LEU A 709 -1.79 15.22 25.08
C LEU A 709 -2.10 14.93 23.60
N GLY A 710 -1.49 13.90 23.04
CA GLY A 710 -1.56 13.62 21.61
C GLY A 710 -2.93 13.08 21.15
N ASN A 711 -3.25 13.39 19.90
CA ASN A 711 -4.42 12.84 19.20
C ASN A 711 -4.06 11.56 18.41
N ALA A 712 -2.78 11.14 18.42
CA ALA A 712 -2.29 9.95 17.72
C ALA A 712 -2.04 8.80 18.69
N SER A 713 -1.95 7.59 18.13
CA SER A 713 -1.45 6.41 18.83
C SER A 713 -0.07 6.68 19.45
N ARG A 714 0.18 6.10 20.61
CA ARG A 714 1.53 6.11 21.22
C ARG A 714 2.58 5.37 20.40
N LEU A 715 2.14 4.47 19.51
CA LEU A 715 2.98 3.70 18.61
C LEU A 715 3.37 4.50 17.36
N ALA A 716 2.72 5.64 17.09
CA ALA A 716 3.08 6.53 16.00
C ALA A 716 4.52 7.04 16.15
N THR A 717 5.19 7.35 15.04
CA THR A 717 6.56 7.87 15.07
C THR A 717 6.60 9.39 15.29
N GLU A 718 7.77 9.92 15.68
CA GLU A 718 8.00 11.36 15.78
C GLU A 718 7.88 12.10 14.43
N GLN A 719 8.00 11.37 13.32
CA GLN A 719 7.82 11.91 11.98
C GLN A 719 6.35 12.09 11.63
N SER A 720 5.45 11.38 12.32
CA SER A 720 4.02 11.42 12.05
C SER A 720 3.43 12.82 12.22
N PHE A 721 2.38 13.12 11.45
CA PHE A 721 1.70 14.40 11.46
C PHE A 721 0.23 14.24 11.08
N GLY A 722 -0.60 15.15 11.53
CA GLY A 722 -2.02 15.11 11.22
C GLY A 722 -2.79 16.30 11.79
N HIS A 723 -4.11 16.20 11.82
CA HIS A 723 -5.00 17.13 12.48
C HIS A 723 -6.35 16.50 12.83
N THR A 724 -7.00 17.01 13.86
CA THR A 724 -8.38 16.64 14.23
C THR A 724 -9.34 17.76 13.97
N GLY A 725 -10.63 17.43 13.69
CA GLY A 725 -11.72 18.36 13.55
C GLY A 725 -12.72 18.29 14.70
N PHE A 726 -13.38 19.40 15.00
CA PHE A 726 -14.37 19.49 16.06
C PHE A 726 -15.57 18.57 15.85
N THR A 727 -15.96 18.37 14.59
CA THR A 727 -17.03 17.47 14.15
C THR A 727 -16.75 15.99 14.41
N GLY A 728 -15.53 15.63 14.80
CA GLY A 728 -15.09 14.26 15.07
C GLY A 728 -14.11 13.72 14.05
N THR A 729 -13.81 14.49 13.02
CA THR A 729 -12.91 14.12 11.93
C THR A 729 -11.44 14.07 12.37
N MET A 730 -10.66 13.26 11.65
CA MET A 730 -9.22 13.13 11.88
C MET A 730 -8.52 12.68 10.61
N VAL A 731 -7.38 13.30 10.34
CA VAL A 731 -6.41 12.84 9.34
C VAL A 731 -5.06 12.69 10.02
N TRP A 732 -4.35 11.59 9.70
CA TRP A 732 -3.02 11.33 10.27
C TRP A 732 -2.15 10.58 9.25
N ALA A 733 -0.90 11.00 9.10
CA ALA A 733 0.09 10.35 8.26
C ALA A 733 1.36 10.05 9.04
N ASP A 734 1.96 8.88 8.80
CA ASP A 734 3.24 8.49 9.39
C ASP A 734 4.21 8.06 8.30
N PRO A 735 5.18 8.92 7.94
CA PRO A 735 6.15 8.62 6.87
C PRO A 735 7.00 7.37 7.15
N ALA A 736 7.29 7.05 8.41
CA ALA A 736 8.12 5.89 8.76
C ALA A 736 7.45 4.55 8.44
N TYR A 737 6.11 4.51 8.50
CA TYR A 737 5.30 3.35 8.14
C TYR A 737 4.64 3.50 6.77
N ASN A 738 4.85 4.62 6.08
CA ASN A 738 4.11 4.98 4.89
C ASN A 738 2.59 4.77 5.07
N LEU A 739 2.11 5.16 6.26
CA LEU A 739 0.75 4.94 6.74
C LEU A 739 -0.05 6.23 6.65
N ILE A 740 -1.28 6.13 6.17
CA ILE A 740 -2.30 7.17 6.22
C ILE A 740 -3.53 6.62 6.93
N PHE A 741 -4.07 7.43 7.84
CA PHE A 741 -5.28 7.16 8.60
C PHE A 741 -6.25 8.32 8.47
N VAL A 742 -7.46 8.07 7.99
CA VAL A 742 -8.54 9.05 7.89
C VAL A 742 -9.78 8.49 8.59
N PHE A 743 -10.29 9.23 9.55
CA PHE A 743 -11.54 8.94 10.23
C PHE A 743 -12.47 10.14 10.15
N LEU A 744 -13.64 9.98 9.54
CA LEU A 744 -14.66 11.02 9.44
C LEU A 744 -15.90 10.61 10.22
N SER A 745 -16.46 11.54 10.95
CA SER A 745 -17.71 11.35 11.69
C SER A 745 -18.42 12.68 11.94
N ASN A 746 -19.68 12.62 12.26
CA ASN A 746 -20.48 13.75 12.70
C ASN A 746 -20.91 13.60 14.18
N ARG A 747 -19.92 13.34 15.08
CA ARG A 747 -20.17 13.15 16.52
C ARG A 747 -21.03 14.22 17.16
N ILE A 748 -20.99 15.43 16.60
CA ILE A 748 -21.74 16.58 17.10
C ILE A 748 -23.22 16.59 16.68
N HIS A 749 -23.66 15.58 15.93
CA HIS A 749 -25.06 15.41 15.64
C HIS A 749 -25.78 14.71 16.79
N PRO A 750 -26.97 15.17 17.21
CA PRO A 750 -27.53 16.48 16.94
C PRO A 750 -27.06 17.58 17.93
N ASN A 751 -26.10 17.25 18.82
CA ASN A 751 -25.63 18.12 19.88
C ASN A 751 -24.10 18.15 19.96
N ALA A 752 -23.52 19.34 19.89
CA ALA A 752 -22.06 19.55 19.96
C ALA A 752 -21.42 19.13 21.30
N ASP A 753 -22.21 19.04 22.37
CA ASP A 753 -21.74 18.63 23.69
C ASP A 753 -21.51 17.10 23.81
N ASN A 754 -21.66 16.36 22.72
CA ASN A 754 -21.32 14.95 22.68
C ASN A 754 -19.78 14.76 22.58
N TYR A 755 -19.13 14.48 23.69
CA TYR A 755 -17.69 14.21 23.78
C TYR A 755 -17.34 12.71 23.84
N GLN A 756 -18.30 11.79 23.69
CA GLN A 756 -18.09 10.37 23.87
C GLN A 756 -17.01 9.79 22.92
N LEU A 757 -16.96 10.26 21.66
CA LEU A 757 -15.94 9.86 20.71
C LEU A 757 -14.52 10.12 21.24
N ILE A 758 -14.33 11.23 21.95
CA ILE A 758 -13.06 11.67 22.51
C ILE A 758 -12.77 10.94 23.83
N THR A 759 -13.74 10.90 24.75
CA THR A 759 -13.55 10.32 26.10
C THR A 759 -13.39 8.80 26.10
N ARG A 760 -13.83 8.14 25.01
CA ARG A 760 -13.64 6.69 24.79
C ARG A 760 -12.42 6.38 23.94
N ASP A 761 -11.65 7.38 23.54
CA ASP A 761 -10.43 7.26 22.71
C ASP A 761 -10.64 6.46 21.41
N ILE A 762 -11.83 6.52 20.81
CA ILE A 762 -12.21 5.69 19.66
C ILE A 762 -11.17 5.75 18.55
N ARG A 763 -10.79 6.95 18.11
CA ARG A 763 -9.85 7.16 17.00
C ARG A 763 -8.45 6.64 17.31
N THR A 764 -7.98 6.87 18.53
CA THR A 764 -6.66 6.43 19.00
C THR A 764 -6.61 4.91 19.15
N ARG A 765 -7.66 4.29 19.70
CA ARG A 765 -7.77 2.83 19.81
C ARG A 765 -7.76 2.14 18.43
N ILE A 766 -8.43 2.72 17.42
CA ILE A 766 -8.36 2.19 16.06
C ILE A 766 -6.93 2.30 15.52
N GLN A 767 -6.26 3.45 15.72
CA GLN A 767 -4.86 3.61 15.32
C GLN A 767 -3.94 2.59 16.01
N ASP A 768 -4.14 2.35 17.32
CA ASP A 768 -3.34 1.36 18.07
C ASP A 768 -3.43 -0.02 17.41
N VAL A 769 -4.63 -0.48 17.04
CA VAL A 769 -4.82 -1.75 16.31
C VAL A 769 -4.04 -1.76 14.99
N VAL A 770 -4.09 -0.66 14.23
CA VAL A 770 -3.37 -0.55 12.96
C VAL A 770 -1.85 -0.64 13.18
N TYR A 771 -1.31 0.14 14.12
CA TYR A 771 0.13 0.12 14.41
C TYR A 771 0.58 -1.24 14.97
N GLU A 772 -0.20 -1.87 15.85
CA GLU A 772 0.08 -3.22 16.38
C GLU A 772 0.16 -4.24 15.25
N ALA A 773 -0.79 -4.22 14.31
CA ALA A 773 -0.79 -5.12 13.17
C ALA A 773 0.44 -4.90 12.25
N LEU A 774 0.79 -3.65 11.98
CA LEU A 774 1.99 -3.33 11.19
C LEU A 774 3.28 -3.74 11.91
N LEU A 775 3.40 -3.51 13.22
CA LEU A 775 4.55 -3.91 14.02
C LEU A 775 4.69 -5.42 14.11
N ALA A 776 3.59 -6.16 14.31
CA ALA A 776 3.59 -7.62 14.32
C ALA A 776 4.15 -8.20 13.01
N LYS A 777 3.80 -7.56 11.87
CA LYS A 777 4.34 -7.92 10.55
C LYS A 777 5.85 -7.67 10.42
N TRP A 778 6.39 -6.65 11.10
CA TRP A 778 7.83 -6.31 11.02
C TRP A 778 8.68 -7.18 11.93
N MET A 779 8.08 -7.75 12.99
CA MET A 779 8.77 -8.62 13.94
C MET A 779 8.74 -10.10 13.52
N ASN A 780 7.84 -10.50 12.67
CA ASN A 780 7.72 -11.83 12.08
C ASN A 780 8.32 -11.87 10.68
#